data_0b6bf02b132c0c86dd44acb8f3996da9
#
_entry.id   0b6bf02b132c0c86dd44acb8f3996da9
#
_cell.length_a   1.000
_cell.length_b   1.000
_cell.length_c   1.000
_cell.angle_alpha   90.00
_cell.angle_beta   90.00
_cell.angle_gamma   90.00
#
_symmetry.space_group_name_H-M   'P 1'
#
loop_
_entity.id
_entity.type
_entity.pdbx_description
1 polymer ?
#
loop_
_entity_poly.entity_id
_entity_poly.type
_entity_poly.pdbx_seq_one_letter_code
_entity_poly.pdbx_strand_id
1 'polypeptide(L)'
;MLLRLSRFIHILPVAEDRVLLLHAVTQLRLTVDRELAELIGLFAEPREVPDGDFAALIERGVLTELSPEQELAAQTEALAVHHGRDPADMVERLRRQAKEGGHPYWSTGPALSAADVEGGRPRLDLLLFGDCDVQMEADFLRREAGERGLDLRVAATFPDDLRLAEEHKHDAILIGALRARHTIADPVAPGSAEPPYAMFIAQARAIIEGLRALTHAPILIDNLPEPTVQPLGMADRGGFSHRNRFRMANLALAELVEAFADVHVTDIAAVLAGAGAERLLDDGQVGFTHFGSPGWMLQRPDSEKAAVHNLFPDPTPLIDWVGADPYGREPLVARAHLDAVATVLGLDRKKCVIVDLDGVLWPGVLAETGAPFAWSPEVSGPFSYIGLFFGLHEALKALKDRGLLLACVSKNDEATVRELWRYADHYPKSRLLTPDDFVTWRVNWQDKASNIQSIAEELGFALGAFLFIDDHPNERERVRQMLPEVEVWGEELFSLRRRLLTDPRLMTPRLTAESAARTEATRAQIGRQKHRAEIPDEAAFIDSLQVETRMARVAPGEPLDRVEELFARTTQFNTTGAKFPVSALEALIGRPDAGVFVMRVSDRFGDHGLVGAAVVRDGEILGLAISCRVLGLGVEHAFLRFIMQEMSTDHAALFGQIVATPRNGPVRNLYRDNAFFQGDDGVWRRELNRAR
;
A
#
# COMPACT_ATOMS: atom_id res chain seq x y z
N MET A 1 42.11 -31.35 -13.29
CA MET A 1 41.19 -31.13 -12.14
C MET A 1 39.75 -30.98 -12.64
N LEU A 2 38.75 -31.42 -11.87
CA LEU A 2 37.33 -31.23 -12.19
C LEU A 2 36.84 -29.95 -11.51
N LEU A 3 36.48 -28.93 -12.28
CA LEU A 3 36.00 -27.64 -11.78
C LEU A 3 34.53 -27.45 -12.06
N ARG A 4 33.86 -26.76 -11.17
CA ARG A 4 32.50 -26.25 -11.34
C ARG A 4 32.38 -24.80 -10.82
N LEU A 5 31.37 -24.11 -11.29
CA LEU A 5 30.98 -22.81 -10.73
C LEU A 5 30.60 -22.97 -9.25
N SER A 6 31.09 -22.11 -8.39
CA SER A 6 30.61 -22.06 -7.00
C SER A 6 29.12 -21.81 -6.95
N ARG A 7 28.40 -22.57 -6.13
CA ARG A 7 26.93 -22.40 -5.93
C ARG A 7 26.55 -21.04 -5.34
N PHE A 8 27.51 -20.30 -4.82
CA PHE A 8 27.31 -18.97 -4.23
C PHE A 8 27.68 -17.83 -5.18
N ILE A 9 28.12 -18.13 -6.40
CA ILE A 9 28.38 -17.11 -7.44
C ILE A 9 27.10 -16.81 -8.20
N HIS A 10 26.79 -15.53 -8.26
CA HIS A 10 25.72 -14.97 -9.09
C HIS A 10 26.35 -14.16 -10.23
N ILE A 11 25.86 -14.38 -11.43
CA ILE A 11 26.31 -13.73 -12.65
C ILE A 11 25.26 -12.68 -13.01
N LEU A 12 25.58 -11.40 -12.79
CA LEU A 12 24.63 -10.29 -12.92
C LEU A 12 25.07 -9.34 -14.05
N PRO A 13 24.30 -9.17 -15.14
CA PRO A 13 24.62 -8.18 -16.15
C PRO A 13 24.50 -6.76 -15.54
N VAL A 14 25.54 -5.94 -15.72
CA VAL A 14 25.59 -4.56 -15.20
C VAL A 14 25.73 -3.51 -16.32
N ALA A 15 26.18 -3.93 -17.52
CA ALA A 15 26.19 -3.14 -18.74
C ALA A 15 26.14 -4.07 -19.96
N GLU A 16 26.05 -3.51 -21.15
CA GLU A 16 25.95 -4.29 -22.39
C GLU A 16 27.14 -5.26 -22.58
N ASP A 17 28.33 -4.84 -22.18
CA ASP A 17 29.61 -5.57 -22.29
C ASP A 17 30.19 -6.03 -20.95
N ARG A 18 29.53 -5.75 -19.83
CA ARG A 18 30.04 -5.99 -18.48
C ARG A 18 29.10 -6.82 -17.63
N VAL A 19 29.67 -7.70 -16.85
CA VAL A 19 28.97 -8.61 -15.95
C VAL A 19 29.63 -8.57 -14.57
N LEU A 20 28.83 -8.48 -13.51
CA LEU A 20 29.28 -8.60 -12.13
C LEU A 20 29.15 -10.04 -11.68
N LEU A 21 30.28 -10.62 -11.24
CA LEU A 21 30.30 -11.87 -10.49
C LEU A 21 30.23 -11.53 -9.01
N LEU A 22 29.19 -11.98 -8.34
CA LEU A 22 28.97 -11.74 -6.92
C LEU A 22 28.98 -13.07 -6.16
N HIS A 23 29.88 -13.22 -5.21
CA HIS A 23 29.86 -14.38 -4.31
C HIS A 23 29.04 -14.05 -3.06
N ALA A 24 27.88 -14.69 -2.90
CA ALA A 24 26.87 -14.35 -1.88
C ALA A 24 27.37 -14.46 -0.42
N VAL A 25 28.37 -15.30 -0.16
CA VAL A 25 28.89 -15.52 1.19
C VAL A 25 30.13 -14.67 1.48
N THR A 26 31.13 -14.69 0.58
CA THR A 26 32.42 -13.97 0.80
C THR A 26 32.34 -12.49 0.41
N GLN A 27 31.25 -12.08 -0.21
CA GLN A 27 31.02 -10.70 -0.71
C GLN A 27 32.04 -10.29 -1.80
N LEU A 28 32.71 -11.23 -2.42
CA LEU A 28 33.57 -10.95 -3.57
C LEU A 28 32.72 -10.30 -4.66
N ARG A 29 33.23 -9.19 -5.19
CA ARG A 29 32.67 -8.51 -6.36
C ARG A 29 33.73 -8.41 -7.43
N LEU A 30 33.47 -8.99 -8.58
CA LEU A 30 34.39 -8.97 -9.69
C LEU A 30 33.62 -8.60 -10.96
N THR A 31 33.92 -7.43 -11.52
CA THR A 31 33.36 -7.05 -12.81
C THR A 31 34.24 -7.60 -13.92
N VAL A 32 33.63 -8.38 -14.79
CA VAL A 32 34.31 -9.04 -15.93
C VAL A 32 33.63 -8.63 -17.23
N ASP A 33 34.30 -8.84 -18.36
CA ASP A 33 33.66 -8.75 -19.67
C ASP A 33 32.70 -9.91 -19.89
N ARG A 34 31.78 -9.74 -20.85
CA ARG A 34 30.77 -10.73 -21.17
C ARG A 34 31.38 -12.06 -21.65
N GLU A 35 32.49 -12.03 -22.40
CA GLU A 35 33.12 -13.23 -22.91
C GLU A 35 33.67 -14.12 -21.77
N LEU A 36 34.29 -13.48 -20.78
CA LEU A 36 34.78 -14.20 -19.59
C LEU A 36 33.61 -14.71 -18.73
N ALA A 37 32.52 -13.92 -18.61
CA ALA A 37 31.34 -14.36 -17.87
C ALA A 37 30.65 -15.57 -18.55
N GLU A 38 30.56 -15.60 -19.88
CA GLU A 38 30.07 -16.72 -20.64
C GLU A 38 30.95 -17.96 -20.48
N LEU A 39 32.28 -17.79 -20.53
CA LEU A 39 33.23 -18.86 -20.26
C LEU A 39 33.04 -19.44 -18.85
N ILE A 40 32.92 -18.57 -17.84
CA ILE A 40 32.68 -18.99 -16.44
C ILE A 40 31.30 -19.70 -16.32
N GLY A 41 30.30 -19.23 -17.03
CA GLY A 41 28.96 -19.84 -17.08
C GLY A 41 28.95 -21.29 -17.60
N LEU A 42 29.93 -21.66 -18.41
CA LEU A 42 30.10 -23.05 -18.87
C LEU A 42 30.40 -24.05 -17.76
N PHE A 43 30.89 -23.55 -16.62
CA PHE A 43 31.16 -24.35 -15.40
C PHE A 43 29.95 -24.54 -14.50
N ALA A 44 28.80 -24.12 -14.93
CA ALA A 44 27.53 -24.51 -14.28
C ALA A 44 27.40 -26.04 -14.22
N GLU A 45 27.89 -26.72 -15.26
CA GLU A 45 28.14 -28.17 -15.23
C GLU A 45 29.65 -28.44 -14.98
N PRO A 46 29.99 -29.46 -14.16
CA PRO A 46 31.40 -29.76 -13.86
C PRO A 46 32.23 -30.11 -15.13
N ARG A 47 33.41 -29.53 -15.27
CA ARG A 47 34.31 -29.71 -16.42
C ARG A 47 35.73 -30.07 -16.03
N GLU A 48 36.31 -31.00 -16.74
CA GLU A 48 37.74 -31.31 -16.63
C GLU A 48 38.56 -30.26 -17.32
N VAL A 49 39.53 -29.71 -16.61
CA VAL A 49 40.51 -28.74 -17.14
C VAL A 49 41.93 -29.13 -16.76
N PRO A 50 42.96 -28.68 -17.49
CA PRO A 50 44.36 -28.86 -17.11
C PRO A 50 44.66 -28.23 -15.75
N ASP A 51 45.59 -28.84 -15.00
CA ASP A 51 46.03 -28.32 -13.72
C ASP A 51 46.73 -26.96 -13.89
N GLY A 52 46.31 -25.99 -13.07
CA GLY A 52 46.84 -24.64 -13.09
C GLY A 52 46.04 -23.64 -13.91
N ASP A 53 45.19 -24.12 -14.83
CA ASP A 53 44.26 -23.25 -15.49
C ASP A 53 43.18 -22.74 -14.49
N PHE A 54 42.75 -21.50 -14.65
CA PHE A 54 41.78 -20.86 -13.78
C PHE A 54 42.19 -20.67 -12.31
N ALA A 55 43.47 -20.80 -11.95
CA ALA A 55 43.94 -20.68 -10.57
C ALA A 55 43.44 -19.41 -9.86
N ALA A 56 43.45 -18.26 -10.54
CA ALA A 56 42.95 -17.00 -9.99
C ALA A 56 41.44 -17.00 -9.69
N LEU A 57 40.65 -17.77 -10.43
CA LEU A 57 39.19 -17.88 -10.19
C LEU A 57 38.90 -18.88 -9.06
N ILE A 58 39.74 -19.88 -8.90
CA ILE A 58 39.68 -20.84 -7.78
C ILE A 58 40.04 -20.14 -6.48
N GLU A 59 41.18 -19.41 -6.46
CA GLU A 59 41.65 -18.66 -5.28
C GLU A 59 40.57 -17.64 -4.81
N ARG A 60 39.83 -17.07 -5.73
CA ARG A 60 38.74 -16.13 -5.44
C ARG A 60 37.40 -16.80 -5.14
N GLY A 61 37.33 -18.12 -5.17
CA GLY A 61 36.11 -18.87 -4.92
C GLY A 61 35.03 -18.75 -6.00
N VAL A 62 35.38 -18.29 -7.22
CA VAL A 62 34.47 -18.27 -8.36
C VAL A 62 34.23 -19.66 -8.90
N LEU A 63 35.33 -20.41 -9.06
CA LEU A 63 35.30 -21.83 -9.41
C LEU A 63 35.79 -22.67 -8.21
N THR A 64 35.31 -23.91 -8.12
CA THR A 64 35.68 -24.82 -7.02
C THR A 64 35.78 -26.26 -7.48
N GLU A 65 36.60 -27.05 -6.81
CA GLU A 65 36.70 -28.49 -6.96
C GLU A 65 35.72 -29.25 -6.04
N LEU A 66 35.17 -28.56 -5.05
CA LEU A 66 34.27 -29.15 -4.06
C LEU A 66 32.90 -29.52 -4.68
N SER A 67 32.30 -30.61 -4.27
CA SER A 67 30.92 -30.87 -4.57
C SER A 67 29.99 -29.79 -3.93
N PRO A 68 28.74 -29.64 -4.40
CA PRO A 68 27.82 -28.69 -3.78
C PRO A 68 27.62 -28.89 -2.28
N GLU A 69 27.62 -30.14 -1.81
CA GLU A 69 27.48 -30.50 -0.40
C GLU A 69 28.75 -30.17 0.40
N GLN A 70 29.93 -30.49 -0.18
CA GLN A 70 31.23 -30.18 0.45
C GLN A 70 31.44 -28.67 0.56
N GLU A 71 31.10 -27.91 -0.47
CA GLU A 71 31.20 -26.46 -0.47
C GLU A 71 30.25 -25.84 0.58
N LEU A 72 29.02 -26.34 0.68
CA LEU A 72 28.09 -25.90 1.69
C LEU A 72 28.62 -26.19 3.10
N ALA A 73 29.16 -27.38 3.33
CA ALA A 73 29.73 -27.76 4.61
C ALA A 73 30.90 -26.87 5.00
N ALA A 74 31.85 -26.63 4.08
CA ALA A 74 32.99 -25.78 4.31
C ALA A 74 32.61 -24.32 4.64
N GLN A 75 31.67 -23.75 3.91
CA GLN A 75 31.16 -22.40 4.18
C GLN A 75 30.39 -22.34 5.51
N THR A 76 29.61 -23.37 5.82
CA THR A 76 28.87 -23.46 7.09
C THR A 76 29.82 -23.47 8.28
N GLU A 77 30.87 -24.32 8.22
CA GLU A 77 31.86 -24.40 9.29
C GLU A 77 32.61 -23.09 9.49
N ALA A 78 33.07 -22.48 8.39
CA ALA A 78 33.77 -21.19 8.44
C ALA A 78 32.92 -20.08 9.06
N LEU A 79 31.66 -19.98 8.68
CA LEU A 79 30.74 -18.96 9.19
C LEU A 79 30.26 -19.28 10.63
N ALA A 80 30.04 -20.54 10.95
CA ALA A 80 29.66 -20.94 12.32
C ALA A 80 30.78 -20.57 13.30
N VAL A 81 32.04 -20.82 12.93
CA VAL A 81 33.23 -20.43 13.71
C VAL A 81 33.31 -18.90 13.81
N HIS A 82 33.15 -18.19 12.69
CA HIS A 82 33.26 -16.73 12.65
C HIS A 82 32.17 -16.03 13.48
N HIS A 83 30.97 -16.55 13.47
CA HIS A 83 29.80 -15.93 14.15
C HIS A 83 29.46 -16.58 15.50
N GLY A 84 30.16 -17.63 15.91
CA GLY A 84 29.83 -18.36 17.15
C GLY A 84 28.42 -18.95 17.19
N ARG A 85 27.87 -19.35 16.03
CA ARG A 85 26.49 -19.84 15.89
C ARG A 85 26.43 -21.35 15.73
N ASP A 86 25.21 -21.88 15.95
CA ASP A 86 24.91 -23.27 15.62
C ASP A 86 25.08 -23.50 14.10
N PRO A 87 25.87 -24.50 13.68
CA PRO A 87 26.03 -24.84 12.27
C PRO A 87 24.70 -25.14 11.55
N ALA A 88 23.70 -25.67 12.24
CA ALA A 88 22.39 -25.98 11.65
C ALA A 88 21.66 -24.73 11.17
N ASP A 89 21.66 -23.65 11.95
CA ASP A 89 21.07 -22.36 11.57
C ASP A 89 21.80 -21.76 10.37
N MET A 90 23.13 -21.91 10.33
CA MET A 90 23.93 -21.40 9.22
C MET A 90 23.70 -22.19 7.93
N VAL A 91 23.49 -23.49 7.99
CA VAL A 91 23.16 -24.32 6.81
C VAL A 91 21.89 -23.84 6.13
N GLU A 92 20.83 -23.60 6.88
CA GLU A 92 19.56 -23.17 6.31
C GLU A 92 19.67 -21.78 5.68
N ARG A 93 20.36 -20.86 6.34
CA ARG A 93 20.66 -19.53 5.82
C ARG A 93 21.45 -19.57 4.52
N LEU A 94 22.50 -20.39 4.45
CA LEU A 94 23.33 -20.53 3.26
C LEU A 94 22.59 -21.23 2.10
N ARG A 95 21.76 -22.22 2.41
CA ARG A 95 20.89 -22.86 1.40
C ARG A 95 19.95 -21.85 0.77
N ARG A 96 19.34 -20.98 1.58
CA ARG A 96 18.48 -19.91 1.11
C ARG A 96 19.26 -18.92 0.23
N GLN A 97 20.42 -18.44 0.67
CA GLN A 97 21.28 -17.55 -0.11
C GLN A 97 21.72 -18.17 -1.45
N ALA A 98 22.06 -19.45 -1.46
CA ALA A 98 22.44 -20.14 -2.70
C ALA A 98 21.25 -20.29 -3.67
N LYS A 99 20.04 -20.49 -3.15
CA LYS A 99 18.82 -20.68 -3.95
C LYS A 99 18.24 -19.37 -4.46
N GLU A 100 18.19 -18.34 -3.62
CA GLU A 100 17.51 -17.07 -3.89
C GLU A 100 18.39 -16.06 -4.62
N GLY A 101 19.67 -16.34 -4.80
CA GLY A 101 20.60 -15.43 -5.47
C GLY A 101 20.88 -14.15 -4.70
N GLY A 102 20.45 -14.08 -3.43
CA GLY A 102 20.59 -12.90 -2.62
C GLY A 102 21.99 -12.80 -2.01
N HIS A 103 22.68 -11.72 -2.25
CA HIS A 103 23.62 -11.21 -1.28
C HIS A 103 22.86 -10.91 0.00
N PRO A 104 23.39 -11.16 1.23
CA PRO A 104 22.70 -10.75 2.46
C PRO A 104 22.36 -9.26 2.47
N TYR A 105 22.95 -8.49 1.56
CA TYR A 105 22.80 -7.06 1.36
C TYR A 105 22.23 -6.66 -0.01
N TRP A 106 21.95 -7.58 -0.93
CA TRP A 106 21.45 -7.26 -2.26
C TRP A 106 20.52 -8.38 -2.69
N SER A 107 19.25 -8.20 -2.54
CA SER A 107 18.28 -9.14 -3.09
C SER A 107 18.02 -8.87 -4.58
N THR A 108 19.08 -8.75 -5.36
CA THR A 108 19.00 -8.88 -6.80
C THR A 108 19.01 -10.37 -7.14
N GLY A 109 18.02 -11.09 -6.60
CA GLY A 109 17.78 -12.47 -7.05
C GLY A 109 17.36 -12.43 -8.52
N PRO A 110 17.76 -13.45 -9.33
CA PRO A 110 17.21 -13.60 -10.65
C PRO A 110 15.69 -13.59 -10.56
N ALA A 111 15.04 -12.95 -11.52
CA ALA A 111 13.60 -13.00 -11.63
C ALA A 111 13.17 -14.47 -11.49
N LEU A 112 12.45 -14.81 -10.41
CA LEU A 112 11.86 -16.12 -10.28
C LEU A 112 11.10 -16.41 -11.57
N SER A 113 11.33 -17.56 -12.19
CA SER A 113 10.64 -17.90 -13.41
C SER A 113 9.14 -18.00 -13.13
N ALA A 114 8.33 -17.77 -14.14
CA ALA A 114 6.86 -17.91 -14.06
C ALA A 114 6.40 -19.31 -13.58
N ALA A 115 7.31 -20.28 -13.48
CA ALA A 115 7.06 -21.64 -13.01
C ALA A 115 6.95 -21.76 -11.48
N ASP A 116 7.36 -20.75 -10.69
CA ASP A 116 7.28 -20.78 -9.21
C ASP A 116 5.92 -20.32 -8.68
N VAL A 117 4.92 -20.10 -9.53
CA VAL A 117 3.55 -19.70 -9.14
C VAL A 117 2.65 -20.94 -8.99
N GLU A 118 3.02 -21.87 -8.15
CA GLU A 118 2.05 -22.85 -7.62
C GLU A 118 1.43 -22.32 -6.34
N GLY A 119 0.24 -21.70 -6.43
CA GLY A 119 -0.52 -21.39 -5.25
C GLY A 119 -1.52 -20.24 -5.29
N GLY A 120 -1.69 -19.52 -6.39
CA GLY A 120 -2.78 -18.52 -6.53
C GLY A 120 -2.74 -17.33 -5.54
N ARG A 121 -1.62 -17.08 -4.89
CA ARG A 121 -1.44 -15.91 -4.01
C ARG A 121 -1.23 -14.65 -4.85
N PRO A 122 -1.83 -13.50 -4.47
CA PRO A 122 -1.53 -12.23 -5.10
C PRO A 122 -0.04 -11.91 -4.95
N ARG A 123 0.60 -11.58 -6.08
CA ARG A 123 2.01 -11.24 -6.11
C ARG A 123 2.21 -9.74 -6.10
N LEU A 124 3.19 -9.28 -5.34
CA LEU A 124 3.65 -7.90 -5.29
C LEU A 124 5.15 -7.83 -5.58
N ASP A 125 5.54 -6.86 -6.40
CA ASP A 125 6.93 -6.54 -6.69
C ASP A 125 7.25 -5.15 -6.11
N LEU A 126 8.12 -5.07 -5.11
CA LEU A 126 8.53 -3.83 -4.45
C LEU A 126 10.00 -3.51 -4.71
N LEU A 127 10.31 -2.23 -4.84
CA LEU A 127 11.66 -1.71 -4.83
C LEU A 127 11.88 -0.93 -3.53
N LEU A 128 12.93 -1.25 -2.79
CA LEU A 128 13.25 -0.67 -1.51
C LEU A 128 14.59 0.06 -1.59
N PHE A 129 14.57 1.37 -1.38
CA PHE A 129 15.75 2.22 -1.25
C PHE A 129 16.01 2.56 0.21
N GLY A 130 17.27 2.61 0.59
CA GLY A 130 17.66 3.11 1.90
C GLY A 130 19.12 2.88 2.22
N ASP A 131 19.48 3.10 3.47
CA ASP A 131 20.82 2.86 4.02
C ASP A 131 21.00 1.37 4.40
N CYS A 132 22.05 1.03 5.09
CA CYS A 132 22.40 -0.36 5.46
C CYS A 132 21.28 -1.11 6.21
N ASP A 133 20.42 -0.42 6.92
CA ASP A 133 19.27 -0.99 7.67
C ASP A 133 18.23 -1.63 6.76
N VAL A 134 18.08 -1.12 5.56
CA VAL A 134 17.07 -1.53 4.56
C VAL A 134 17.23 -2.98 4.12
N GLN A 135 18.40 -3.51 4.23
CA GLN A 135 18.72 -4.85 3.78
C GLN A 135 18.15 -5.94 4.68
N MET A 136 18.11 -5.68 5.99
CA MET A 136 17.41 -6.56 6.92
C MET A 136 15.90 -6.42 6.76
N GLU A 137 15.42 -5.23 6.43
CA GLU A 137 14.02 -4.95 6.27
C GLU A 137 13.37 -5.78 5.16
N ALA A 138 14.07 -6.03 4.06
CA ALA A 138 13.55 -6.86 2.97
C ALA A 138 13.12 -8.27 3.43
N ASP A 139 13.86 -8.87 4.37
CA ASP A 139 13.51 -10.18 4.93
C ASP A 139 12.28 -10.11 5.84
N PHE A 140 12.17 -9.05 6.63
CA PHE A 140 10.98 -8.83 7.46
C PHE A 140 9.74 -8.50 6.62
N LEU A 141 9.89 -7.75 5.52
CA LEU A 141 8.81 -7.50 4.56
C LEU A 141 8.27 -8.80 3.95
N ARG A 142 9.17 -9.70 3.50
CA ARG A 142 8.75 -11.01 2.95
C ARG A 142 8.04 -11.86 3.98
N ARG A 143 8.52 -11.88 5.22
CA ARG A 143 7.90 -12.63 6.32
C ARG A 143 6.51 -12.10 6.63
N GLU A 144 6.37 -10.79 6.83
CA GLU A 144 5.09 -10.14 7.10
C GLU A 144 4.10 -10.32 5.93
N ALA A 145 4.57 -10.23 4.68
CA ALA A 145 3.76 -10.49 3.51
C ALA A 145 3.27 -11.95 3.45
N GLY A 146 4.14 -12.90 3.79
CA GLY A 146 3.79 -14.32 3.87
C GLY A 146 2.71 -14.60 4.91
N GLU A 147 2.76 -13.94 6.06
CA GLU A 147 1.72 -14.01 7.10
C GLU A 147 0.36 -13.48 6.61
N ARG A 148 0.38 -12.52 5.69
CA ARG A 148 -0.81 -11.98 5.02
C ARG A 148 -1.27 -12.77 3.79
N GLY A 149 -0.59 -13.86 3.47
CA GLY A 149 -0.90 -14.67 2.28
C GLY A 149 -0.51 -14.00 0.96
N LEU A 150 0.42 -13.05 0.98
CA LEU A 150 0.96 -12.38 -0.20
C LEU A 150 2.26 -13.05 -0.63
N ASP A 151 2.49 -13.13 -1.94
CA ASP A 151 3.79 -13.47 -2.53
C ASP A 151 4.54 -12.17 -2.82
N LEU A 152 5.65 -11.92 -2.11
CA LEU A 152 6.36 -10.65 -2.17
C LEU A 152 7.76 -10.81 -2.74
N ARG A 153 8.02 -10.11 -3.84
CA ARG A 153 9.37 -9.81 -4.32
C ARG A 153 9.82 -8.44 -3.79
N VAL A 154 11.02 -8.37 -3.25
CA VAL A 154 11.65 -7.12 -2.85
C VAL A 154 13.02 -7.06 -3.46
N ALA A 155 13.25 -6.05 -4.31
CA ALA A 155 14.58 -5.62 -4.68
C ALA A 155 14.99 -4.48 -3.73
N ALA A 156 16.17 -4.59 -3.11
CA ALA A 156 16.67 -3.57 -2.17
C ALA A 156 17.99 -3.00 -2.67
N THR A 157 18.13 -1.68 -2.65
CA THR A 157 19.33 -1.00 -3.15
C THR A 157 19.57 0.33 -2.42
N PHE A 158 20.75 0.92 -2.67
CA PHE A 158 21.08 2.24 -2.15
C PHE A 158 20.48 3.37 -2.98
N PRO A 159 20.25 4.55 -2.38
CA PRO A 159 19.55 5.68 -3.03
C PRO A 159 20.26 6.28 -4.26
N ASP A 160 21.53 5.99 -4.45
CA ASP A 160 22.34 6.43 -5.59
C ASP A 160 22.26 5.49 -6.81
N ASP A 161 21.61 4.33 -6.68
CA ASP A 161 21.39 3.39 -7.79
C ASP A 161 19.92 3.30 -8.18
N LEU A 162 19.47 4.18 -9.07
CA LEU A 162 18.09 4.21 -9.56
C LEU A 162 17.82 3.24 -10.72
N ARG A 163 18.83 2.54 -11.25
CA ARG A 163 18.69 1.67 -12.44
C ARG A 163 17.67 0.56 -12.25
N LEU A 164 17.55 0.01 -11.04
CA LEU A 164 16.56 -1.02 -10.74
C LEU A 164 15.10 -0.55 -10.93
N ALA A 165 14.85 0.75 -10.83
CA ALA A 165 13.51 1.29 -11.09
C ALA A 165 13.16 1.30 -12.59
N GLU A 166 14.18 1.32 -13.48
CA GLU A 166 14.02 1.28 -14.93
C GLU A 166 13.94 -0.16 -15.45
N GLU A 167 14.78 -1.06 -14.90
CA GLU A 167 14.94 -2.44 -15.40
C GLU A 167 13.69 -3.29 -15.18
N HIS A 168 12.90 -3.01 -14.14
CA HIS A 168 11.74 -3.81 -13.78
C HIS A 168 10.53 -2.95 -13.41
N LYS A 169 9.36 -3.46 -13.73
CA LYS A 169 8.10 -2.85 -13.29
C LYS A 169 7.83 -3.24 -11.83
N HIS A 170 7.83 -2.26 -10.95
CA HIS A 170 7.48 -2.41 -9.53
C HIS A 170 6.04 -1.94 -9.28
N ASP A 171 5.34 -2.58 -8.32
CA ASP A 171 4.00 -2.16 -7.90
C ASP A 171 4.05 -0.93 -7.00
N ALA A 172 5.09 -0.81 -6.16
CA ALA A 172 5.37 0.38 -5.36
C ALA A 172 6.88 0.47 -5.06
N ILE A 173 7.32 1.69 -4.72
CA ILE A 173 8.68 1.99 -4.31
C ILE A 173 8.67 2.49 -2.88
N LEU A 174 9.52 1.91 -2.05
CA LEU A 174 9.74 2.32 -0.67
C LEU A 174 11.09 3.04 -0.57
N ILE A 175 11.09 4.20 0.07
CA ILE A 175 12.30 4.92 0.43
C ILE A 175 12.36 4.94 1.95
N GLY A 176 13.17 4.06 2.50
CA GLY A 176 13.41 3.96 3.94
C GLY A 176 14.36 5.05 4.46
N ALA A 177 15.07 4.74 5.52
CA ALA A 177 15.98 5.69 6.14
C ALA A 177 17.08 6.19 5.20
N LEU A 178 17.12 7.49 4.94
CA LEU A 178 18.11 8.14 4.10
C LEU A 178 19.37 8.53 4.88
N ARG A 179 20.53 8.33 4.26
CA ARG A 179 21.84 8.62 4.89
C ARG A 179 21.98 10.10 5.32
N ALA A 180 21.45 11.02 4.55
CA ALA A 180 21.49 12.46 4.88
C ALA A 180 20.78 12.81 6.20
N ARG A 181 19.99 11.91 6.80
CA ARG A 181 19.41 12.11 8.13
C ARG A 181 20.46 12.40 9.21
N HIS A 182 21.67 11.86 9.05
CA HIS A 182 22.76 12.08 10.01
C HIS A 182 23.17 13.55 10.10
N THR A 183 23.03 14.32 9.03
CA THR A 183 23.36 15.75 9.02
C THR A 183 22.39 16.60 9.83
N ILE A 184 21.20 16.09 10.12
CA ILE A 184 20.19 16.80 10.93
C ILE A 184 20.66 16.94 12.40
N ALA A 185 21.42 15.96 12.88
CA ALA A 185 21.98 15.99 14.23
C ALA A 185 23.21 16.92 14.37
N ASP A 186 23.86 17.28 13.25
CA ASP A 186 25.06 18.07 13.27
C ASP A 186 24.83 19.48 13.84
N PRO A 187 25.79 20.03 14.60
CA PRO A 187 25.69 21.40 15.08
C PRO A 187 25.53 22.40 13.95
N VAL A 188 24.53 23.28 14.08
CA VAL A 188 24.34 24.36 13.11
C VAL A 188 25.34 25.48 13.40
N ALA A 189 26.11 25.85 12.38
CA ALA A 189 27.04 26.99 12.49
C ALA A 189 26.26 28.27 12.78
N PRO A 190 26.72 29.12 13.73
CA PRO A 190 26.11 30.42 13.98
C PRO A 190 26.06 31.26 12.71
N GLY A 191 24.86 31.74 12.34
CA GLY A 191 24.66 32.54 11.16
C GLY A 191 24.49 31.76 9.85
N SER A 192 24.38 30.42 9.89
CA SER A 192 24.01 29.62 8.73
C SER A 192 22.67 30.07 8.18
N ALA A 193 22.61 30.32 6.88
CA ALA A 193 21.37 30.65 6.17
C ALA A 193 20.55 29.38 5.82
N GLU A 194 21.19 28.22 5.83
CA GLU A 194 20.55 26.96 5.46
C GLU A 194 19.95 26.25 6.72
N PRO A 195 18.74 25.71 6.59
CA PRO A 195 18.17 24.93 7.66
C PRO A 195 18.96 23.62 7.89
N PRO A 196 19.06 23.12 9.11
CA PRO A 196 19.84 21.93 9.44
C PRO A 196 19.37 20.64 8.75
N TYR A 197 18.20 20.66 8.13
CA TYR A 197 17.63 19.54 7.37
C TYR A 197 17.74 19.72 5.84
N ALA A 198 18.40 20.77 5.35
CA ALA A 198 18.47 21.08 3.92
C ALA A 198 19.06 19.93 3.07
N MET A 199 20.13 19.31 3.54
CA MET A 199 20.75 18.16 2.85
C MET A 199 19.82 16.94 2.79
N PHE A 200 19.07 16.65 3.86
CA PHE A 200 18.10 15.56 3.87
C PHE A 200 16.98 15.81 2.83
N ILE A 201 16.42 17.00 2.81
CA ILE A 201 15.35 17.37 1.85
C ILE A 201 15.89 17.38 0.41
N ALA A 202 17.13 17.86 0.20
CA ALA A 202 17.76 17.84 -1.12
C ALA A 202 17.98 16.40 -1.62
N GLN A 203 18.42 15.49 -0.76
CA GLN A 203 18.56 14.07 -1.11
C GLN A 203 17.20 13.43 -1.43
N ALA A 204 16.21 13.65 -0.57
CA ALA A 204 14.84 13.13 -0.81
C ALA A 204 14.28 13.62 -2.14
N ARG A 205 14.40 14.92 -2.43
CA ARG A 205 13.96 15.51 -3.69
C ARG A 205 14.66 14.87 -4.88
N ALA A 206 15.99 14.78 -4.85
CA ALA A 206 16.77 14.23 -5.97
C ALA A 206 16.39 12.77 -6.28
N ILE A 207 16.13 11.95 -5.24
CA ILE A 207 15.69 10.56 -5.41
C ILE A 207 14.28 10.54 -6.03
N ILE A 208 13.34 11.33 -5.49
CA ILE A 208 11.96 11.37 -5.99
C ILE A 208 11.94 11.84 -7.45
N GLU A 209 12.63 12.92 -7.79
CA GLU A 209 12.73 13.44 -9.16
C GLU A 209 13.36 12.42 -10.12
N GLY A 210 14.44 11.77 -9.70
CA GLY A 210 15.08 10.70 -10.47
C GLY A 210 14.15 9.50 -10.71
N LEU A 211 13.44 9.06 -9.69
CA LEU A 211 12.47 7.97 -9.82
C LEU A 211 11.28 8.35 -10.71
N ARG A 212 10.75 9.57 -10.60
CA ARG A 212 9.64 10.04 -11.44
C ARG A 212 10.02 10.14 -12.92
N ALA A 213 11.28 10.33 -13.24
CA ALA A 213 11.77 10.26 -14.62
C ALA A 213 11.75 8.84 -15.20
N LEU A 214 11.80 7.81 -14.34
CA LEU A 214 11.92 6.40 -14.73
C LEU A 214 10.60 5.62 -14.59
N THR A 215 9.75 5.97 -13.62
CA THR A 215 8.56 5.18 -13.30
C THR A 215 7.41 6.01 -12.74
N HIS A 216 6.20 5.50 -12.95
CA HIS A 216 4.95 6.02 -12.37
C HIS A 216 4.46 5.21 -11.16
N ALA A 217 5.22 4.25 -10.67
CA ALA A 217 4.84 3.49 -9.48
C ALA A 217 4.69 4.44 -8.26
N PRO A 218 3.74 4.20 -7.34
CA PRO A 218 3.64 4.96 -6.10
C PRO A 218 4.96 4.93 -5.33
N ILE A 219 5.37 6.07 -4.79
CA ILE A 219 6.56 6.20 -3.94
C ILE A 219 6.10 6.47 -2.52
N LEU A 220 6.63 5.68 -1.59
CA LEU A 220 6.42 5.80 -0.16
C LEU A 220 7.75 6.16 0.49
N ILE A 221 7.84 7.29 1.17
CA ILE A 221 9.07 7.75 1.83
C ILE A 221 8.87 7.82 3.34
N ASP A 222 9.82 7.30 4.09
CA ASP A 222 9.77 7.32 5.55
C ASP A 222 10.04 8.72 6.11
N ASN A 223 9.24 9.11 7.09
CA ASN A 223 9.60 10.22 7.96
C ASN A 223 10.59 9.76 9.05
N LEU A 224 11.11 10.72 9.79
CA LEU A 224 12.17 10.52 10.75
C LEU A 224 11.61 10.38 12.18
N PRO A 225 11.95 9.30 12.91
CA PRO A 225 11.68 9.22 14.34
C PRO A 225 12.34 10.37 15.09
N GLU A 226 11.62 10.93 16.07
CA GLU A 226 12.18 11.97 16.95
C GLU A 226 13.12 11.34 17.99
N PRO A 227 14.31 11.91 18.26
CA PRO A 227 15.17 11.47 19.34
C PRO A 227 14.48 11.55 20.69
N THR A 228 14.54 10.49 21.50
CA THR A 228 13.96 10.46 22.85
C THR A 228 14.84 11.22 23.86
N VAL A 229 16.18 11.23 23.64
CA VAL A 229 17.15 11.94 24.46
C VAL A 229 17.69 13.15 23.73
N GLN A 230 17.85 14.26 24.45
CA GLN A 230 18.48 15.47 23.94
C GLN A 230 19.88 15.64 24.53
N PRO A 231 20.95 15.73 23.72
CA PRO A 231 22.33 15.79 24.20
C PRO A 231 22.59 16.94 25.17
N LEU A 232 21.93 18.10 24.97
CA LEU A 232 22.07 19.28 25.83
C LEU A 232 20.97 19.37 26.91
N GLY A 233 20.10 18.36 27.03
CA GLY A 233 19.01 18.32 28.00
C GLY A 233 18.15 19.58 27.98
N MET A 234 17.86 20.13 29.13
CA MET A 234 17.03 21.36 29.26
C MET A 234 17.69 22.62 28.69
N ALA A 235 19.00 22.61 28.43
CA ALA A 235 19.69 23.73 27.81
C ALA A 235 19.45 23.81 26.29
N ASP A 236 18.96 22.75 25.70
CA ASP A 236 18.63 22.67 24.27
C ASP A 236 17.30 23.39 24.00
N ARG A 237 17.37 24.71 23.87
CA ARG A 237 16.22 25.61 23.71
C ARG A 237 16.12 26.14 22.28
N GLY A 238 14.89 26.50 21.89
CA GLY A 238 14.64 27.24 20.67
C GLY A 238 14.24 26.35 19.48
N GLY A 239 13.98 27.02 18.35
CA GLY A 239 13.44 26.39 17.15
C GLY A 239 14.35 25.34 16.54
N PHE A 240 15.67 25.49 16.70
CA PHE A 240 16.68 24.55 16.18
C PHE A 240 17.27 23.62 17.24
N SER A 241 16.57 23.39 18.36
CA SER A 241 16.96 22.34 19.29
C SER A 241 17.03 20.99 18.60
N HIS A 242 17.83 20.07 19.13
CA HIS A 242 18.09 18.78 18.48
C HIS A 242 16.80 18.06 18.03
N ARG A 243 15.82 17.91 18.92
CA ARG A 243 14.54 17.29 18.58
C ARG A 243 13.72 18.10 17.58
N ASN A 244 13.70 19.44 17.70
CA ASN A 244 12.94 20.26 16.76
C ASN A 244 13.47 20.22 15.35
N ARG A 245 14.76 19.96 15.13
CA ARG A 245 15.32 19.79 13.78
C ARG A 245 14.69 18.59 13.06
N PHE A 246 14.47 17.48 13.76
CA PHE A 246 13.77 16.31 13.21
C PHE A 246 12.31 16.61 12.89
N ARG A 247 11.61 17.34 13.78
CA ARG A 247 10.24 17.80 13.53
C ARG A 247 10.15 18.69 12.30
N MET A 248 11.07 19.64 12.18
CA MET A 248 11.12 20.54 11.03
C MET A 248 11.48 19.80 9.75
N ALA A 249 12.38 18.81 9.79
CA ALA A 249 12.68 17.95 8.67
C ALA A 249 11.43 17.17 8.21
N ASN A 250 10.64 16.63 9.15
CA ASN A 250 9.41 15.92 8.83
C ASN A 250 8.34 16.84 8.22
N LEU A 251 8.22 18.07 8.71
CA LEU A 251 7.32 19.07 8.10
C LEU A 251 7.77 19.44 6.69
N ALA A 252 9.06 19.69 6.49
CA ALA A 252 9.61 19.99 5.18
C ALA A 252 9.49 18.82 4.21
N LEU A 253 9.60 17.57 4.70
CA LEU A 253 9.35 16.38 3.91
C LEU A 253 7.88 16.27 3.48
N ALA A 254 6.95 16.55 4.38
CA ALA A 254 5.52 16.57 4.05
C ALA A 254 5.21 17.62 2.96
N GLU A 255 5.76 18.83 3.09
CA GLU A 255 5.64 19.86 2.06
C GLU A 255 6.29 19.45 0.73
N LEU A 256 7.43 18.75 0.78
CA LEU A 256 8.09 18.26 -0.42
C LEU A 256 7.22 17.29 -1.20
N VAL A 257 6.63 16.29 -0.51
CA VAL A 257 5.86 15.24 -1.18
C VAL A 257 4.55 15.76 -1.79
N GLU A 258 3.97 16.84 -1.24
CA GLU A 258 2.79 17.48 -1.83
C GLU A 258 3.03 18.02 -3.25
N ALA A 259 4.27 18.31 -3.60
CA ALA A 259 4.63 18.77 -4.93
C ALA A 259 4.69 17.66 -6.00
N PHE A 260 4.56 16.40 -5.60
CA PHE A 260 4.67 15.26 -6.50
C PHE A 260 3.40 14.39 -6.46
N ALA A 261 2.92 14.01 -7.64
CA ALA A 261 1.86 13.03 -7.75
C ALA A 261 2.33 11.65 -7.28
N ASP A 262 1.46 10.93 -6.57
CA ASP A 262 1.67 9.55 -6.12
C ASP A 262 2.93 9.34 -5.26
N VAL A 263 3.35 10.38 -4.53
CA VAL A 263 4.37 10.32 -3.48
C VAL A 263 3.71 10.53 -2.13
N HIS A 264 3.99 9.65 -1.19
CA HIS A 264 3.34 9.65 0.13
C HIS A 264 4.37 9.45 1.24
N VAL A 265 4.12 10.01 2.41
CA VAL A 265 4.94 9.77 3.60
C VAL A 265 4.44 8.53 4.33
N THR A 266 5.34 7.60 4.65
CA THR A 266 5.09 6.54 5.63
C THR A 266 5.46 7.06 7.02
N ASP A 267 4.49 7.14 7.92
CA ASP A 267 4.68 7.72 9.25
C ASP A 267 5.34 6.73 10.23
N ILE A 268 6.60 6.38 9.94
CA ILE A 268 7.41 5.49 10.78
C ILE A 268 7.63 6.11 12.17
N ALA A 269 7.74 7.43 12.25
CA ALA A 269 7.88 8.12 13.53
C ALA A 269 6.70 7.83 14.48
N ALA A 270 5.46 7.92 14.00
CA ALA A 270 4.29 7.59 14.81
C ALA A 270 4.20 6.11 15.16
N VAL A 271 4.58 5.21 14.24
CA VAL A 271 4.58 3.76 14.48
C VAL A 271 5.54 3.41 15.61
N LEU A 272 6.78 3.90 15.55
CA LEU A 272 7.79 3.63 16.58
C LEU A 272 7.46 4.31 17.91
N ALA A 273 6.97 5.55 17.90
CA ALA A 273 6.50 6.23 19.10
C ALA A 273 5.35 5.47 19.78
N GLY A 274 4.41 4.96 19.00
CA GLY A 274 3.27 4.16 19.50
C GLY A 274 3.67 2.83 20.14
N ALA A 275 4.78 2.25 19.70
CA ALA A 275 5.34 1.01 20.27
C ALA A 275 6.27 1.26 21.49
N GLY A 276 6.67 2.50 21.72
CA GLY A 276 7.60 2.91 22.76
C GLY A 276 9.01 3.13 22.20
N ALA A 277 9.27 4.32 21.69
CA ALA A 277 10.50 4.68 20.99
C ALA A 277 11.77 4.39 21.81
N GLU A 278 11.75 4.63 23.11
CA GLU A 278 12.88 4.36 24.02
C GLU A 278 13.31 2.89 24.00
N ARG A 279 12.36 1.97 23.84
CA ARG A 279 12.65 0.53 23.79
C ARG A 279 13.17 0.06 22.42
N LEU A 280 12.90 0.83 21.37
CA LEU A 280 13.17 0.46 19.98
C LEU A 280 14.33 1.24 19.38
N LEU A 281 14.67 2.38 19.96
CA LEU A 281 15.68 3.30 19.48
C LEU A 281 16.71 3.55 20.59
N ASP A 282 17.97 3.34 20.29
CA ASP A 282 19.09 3.85 21.07
C ASP A 282 19.50 5.20 20.47
N ASP A 283 19.09 6.28 21.10
CA ASP A 283 19.34 7.65 20.63
C ASP A 283 20.82 8.01 20.48
N GLY A 284 21.69 7.35 21.23
CA GLY A 284 23.12 7.60 21.13
C GLY A 284 23.75 6.93 19.91
N GLN A 285 23.18 5.83 19.46
CA GLN A 285 23.76 4.97 18.42
C GLN A 285 23.02 5.03 17.09
N VAL A 286 21.71 5.23 17.11
CA VAL A 286 20.89 5.26 15.87
C VAL A 286 21.36 6.35 14.91
N GLY A 287 21.87 7.47 15.39
CA GLY A 287 22.45 8.53 14.57
C GLY A 287 23.82 8.20 14.00
N PHE A 288 24.57 7.27 14.59
CA PHE A 288 25.99 7.04 14.28
C PHE A 288 26.26 5.70 13.61
N THR A 289 25.44 4.68 13.84
CA THR A 289 25.71 3.36 13.31
C THR A 289 24.75 3.02 12.19
N HIS A 290 25.28 2.34 11.19
CA HIS A 290 24.47 1.69 10.17
C HIS A 290 23.53 0.63 10.75
N PHE A 291 23.69 0.29 12.03
CA PHE A 291 23.13 -0.87 12.69
C PHE A 291 22.39 -0.45 13.97
N GLY A 292 21.52 0.53 13.86
CA GLY A 292 20.69 1.01 14.98
C GLY A 292 19.76 -0.04 15.59
N SER A 293 19.69 -1.25 15.00
CA SER A 293 18.91 -2.34 15.54
C SER A 293 19.70 -3.12 16.60
N PRO A 294 19.16 -3.28 17.82
CA PRO A 294 19.74 -4.16 18.83
C PRO A 294 19.94 -5.60 18.34
N GLY A 295 19.05 -6.09 17.48
CA GLY A 295 19.14 -7.42 16.88
C GLY A 295 20.40 -7.64 16.08
N TRP A 296 20.89 -6.62 15.40
CA TRP A 296 22.15 -6.70 14.68
C TRP A 296 23.34 -6.93 15.61
N MET A 297 23.38 -6.24 16.74
CA MET A 297 24.44 -6.42 17.74
C MET A 297 24.39 -7.81 18.38
N LEU A 298 23.20 -8.37 18.60
CA LEU A 298 23.05 -9.73 19.15
C LEU A 298 23.49 -10.85 18.22
N GLN A 299 23.63 -10.59 16.92
CA GLN A 299 24.17 -11.56 15.96
C GLN A 299 25.67 -11.79 16.13
N ARG A 300 26.38 -10.94 16.86
CA ARG A 300 27.83 -11.09 17.08
C ARG A 300 28.14 -11.94 18.31
N PRO A 301 29.24 -12.72 18.27
CA PRO A 301 29.69 -13.49 19.43
C PRO A 301 29.96 -12.58 20.64
N ASP A 302 29.73 -13.10 21.84
CA ASP A 302 30.02 -12.37 23.08
C ASP A 302 31.49 -11.99 23.22
N SER A 303 32.41 -12.80 22.64
CA SER A 303 33.85 -12.49 22.58
C SER A 303 34.11 -11.21 21.77
N GLU A 304 33.42 -10.95 20.67
CA GLU A 304 33.55 -9.69 19.91
C GLU A 304 32.97 -8.51 20.67
N LYS A 305 31.81 -8.71 21.33
CA LYS A 305 31.21 -7.68 22.19
C LYS A 305 32.14 -7.32 23.36
N ALA A 306 32.75 -8.32 24.01
CA ALA A 306 33.72 -8.11 25.08
C ALA A 306 34.98 -7.38 24.59
N ALA A 307 35.44 -7.66 23.35
CA ALA A 307 36.59 -6.96 22.77
C ALA A 307 36.31 -5.48 22.49
N VAL A 308 35.08 -5.13 22.06
CA VAL A 308 34.63 -3.74 21.91
C VAL A 308 34.50 -3.03 23.25
N HIS A 309 34.11 -3.76 24.30
CA HIS A 309 33.91 -3.23 25.65
C HIS A 309 35.03 -3.61 26.61
N ASN A 310 36.27 -3.71 26.12
CA ASN A 310 37.44 -4.12 26.90
C ASN A 310 37.70 -3.27 28.15
N LEU A 311 37.09 -2.10 28.25
CA LEU A 311 37.14 -1.22 29.42
C LEU A 311 36.12 -1.62 30.51
N PHE A 312 35.19 -2.52 30.20
CA PHE A 312 34.16 -2.99 31.13
C PHE A 312 34.30 -4.51 31.27
N PRO A 313 34.87 -5.00 32.37
CA PRO A 313 35.19 -6.42 32.55
C PRO A 313 33.93 -7.32 32.53
N ASP A 314 32.77 -6.81 32.90
CA ASP A 314 31.49 -7.53 32.93
C ASP A 314 30.40 -6.74 32.22
N PRO A 315 30.38 -6.65 30.88
CA PRO A 315 29.31 -5.94 30.19
C PRO A 315 27.97 -6.64 30.43
N THR A 316 26.95 -5.88 30.75
CA THR A 316 25.58 -6.40 30.84
C THR A 316 25.21 -7.05 29.52
N PRO A 317 24.72 -8.30 29.49
CA PRO A 317 24.29 -8.93 28.26
C PRO A 317 23.25 -8.07 27.53
N LEU A 318 23.40 -7.90 26.25
CA LEU A 318 22.52 -7.04 25.46
C LEU A 318 21.05 -7.51 25.53
N ILE A 319 20.83 -8.82 25.68
CA ILE A 319 19.51 -9.41 25.84
C ILE A 319 18.78 -8.94 27.13
N ASP A 320 19.55 -8.65 28.18
CA ASP A 320 18.99 -8.11 29.43
C ASP A 320 18.51 -6.67 29.24
N TRP A 321 19.08 -5.99 28.28
CA TRP A 321 18.79 -4.59 27.98
C TRP A 321 17.59 -4.44 27.02
N VAL A 322 17.55 -5.25 25.95
CA VAL A 322 16.55 -5.16 24.87
C VAL A 322 15.42 -6.18 25.01
N GLY A 323 15.52 -7.11 25.97
CA GLY A 323 14.53 -8.17 26.16
C GLY A 323 14.70 -9.34 25.20
N ALA A 324 13.73 -10.24 25.23
CA ALA A 324 13.78 -11.50 24.49
C ALA A 324 13.64 -11.32 22.95
N ASP A 325 13.10 -10.21 22.49
CA ASP A 325 12.95 -9.90 21.06
C ASP A 325 13.85 -8.72 20.66
N PRO A 326 15.07 -9.00 20.17
CA PRO A 326 15.99 -7.96 19.75
C PRO A 326 15.58 -7.27 18.45
N TYR A 327 14.66 -7.85 17.69
CA TYR A 327 14.16 -7.31 16.42
C TYR A 327 12.77 -6.67 16.55
N GLY A 328 12.46 -6.08 17.69
CA GLY A 328 11.15 -5.47 17.92
C GLY A 328 10.82 -4.32 16.98
N ARG A 329 11.83 -3.65 16.42
CA ARG A 329 11.69 -2.51 15.50
C ARG A 329 11.39 -2.95 14.07
N GLU A 330 12.16 -3.88 13.54
CA GLU A 330 12.13 -4.26 12.13
C GLU A 330 10.76 -4.83 11.70
N PRO A 331 10.12 -5.72 12.47
CA PRO A 331 8.76 -6.18 12.15
C PRO A 331 7.72 -5.05 12.13
N LEU A 332 7.87 -4.04 13.00
CA LEU A 332 6.96 -2.90 13.03
C LEU A 332 7.12 -2.01 11.79
N VAL A 333 8.35 -1.74 11.38
CA VAL A 333 8.65 -0.97 10.16
C VAL A 333 8.15 -1.73 8.93
N ALA A 334 8.47 -3.02 8.80
CA ALA A 334 8.00 -3.87 7.71
C ALA A 334 6.46 -3.91 7.62
N ARG A 335 5.78 -4.03 8.76
CA ARG A 335 4.32 -3.97 8.83
C ARG A 335 3.79 -2.62 8.37
N ALA A 336 4.39 -1.52 8.81
CA ALA A 336 3.99 -0.17 8.42
C ALA A 336 4.17 0.06 6.92
N HIS A 337 5.26 -0.41 6.34
CA HIS A 337 5.49 -0.34 4.90
C HIS A 337 4.45 -1.15 4.11
N LEU A 338 4.16 -2.38 4.52
CA LEU A 338 3.12 -3.18 3.85
C LEU A 338 1.72 -2.59 4.02
N ASP A 339 1.41 -1.95 5.15
CA ASP A 339 0.16 -1.24 5.36
C ASP A 339 0.05 -0.03 4.44
N ALA A 340 1.14 0.73 4.27
CA ALA A 340 1.20 1.84 3.34
C ALA A 340 1.06 1.38 1.88
N VAL A 341 1.78 0.31 1.48
CA VAL A 341 1.64 -0.33 0.16
C VAL A 341 0.20 -0.79 -0.08
N ALA A 342 -0.40 -1.50 0.88
CA ALA A 342 -1.78 -1.96 0.78
C ALA A 342 -2.76 -0.78 0.61
N THR A 343 -2.50 0.34 1.28
CA THR A 343 -3.31 1.55 1.18
C THR A 343 -3.22 2.18 -0.22
N VAL A 344 -2.01 2.42 -0.75
CA VAL A 344 -1.84 3.07 -2.05
C VAL A 344 -2.29 2.17 -3.20
N LEU A 345 -2.08 0.87 -3.12
CA LEU A 345 -2.55 -0.09 -4.12
C LEU A 345 -4.03 -0.47 -3.94
N GLY A 346 -4.64 -0.11 -2.81
CA GLY A 346 -6.03 -0.43 -2.49
C GLY A 346 -6.30 -1.92 -2.34
N LEU A 347 -5.37 -2.67 -1.74
CA LEU A 347 -5.49 -4.11 -1.53
C LEU A 347 -6.62 -4.41 -0.51
N ASP A 348 -7.52 -5.31 -0.86
CA ASP A 348 -8.69 -5.71 -0.05
C ASP A 348 -9.49 -4.54 0.55
N ARG A 349 -9.52 -3.39 -0.16
CA ARG A 349 -10.18 -2.18 0.33
C ARG A 349 -11.67 -2.41 0.61
N LYS A 350 -12.10 -2.12 1.84
CA LYS A 350 -13.50 -2.13 2.23
C LYS A 350 -14.22 -0.89 1.69
N LYS A 351 -15.50 -1.02 1.40
CA LYS A 351 -16.33 0.05 0.84
C LYS A 351 -17.42 0.53 1.80
N CYS A 352 -17.80 -0.33 2.74
CA CYS A 352 -18.86 -0.06 3.70
C CYS A 352 -18.54 -0.68 5.06
N VAL A 353 -18.76 0.08 6.13
CA VAL A 353 -18.73 -0.40 7.50
C VAL A 353 -20.16 -0.47 7.99
N ILE A 354 -20.57 -1.66 8.42
CA ILE A 354 -21.87 -1.94 9.01
C ILE A 354 -21.68 -2.04 10.52
N VAL A 355 -22.43 -1.29 11.28
CA VAL A 355 -22.32 -1.30 12.75
C VAL A 355 -23.64 -1.71 13.40
N ASP A 356 -23.53 -2.44 14.50
CA ASP A 356 -24.61 -2.53 15.47
C ASP A 356 -24.72 -1.22 16.27
N LEU A 357 -25.78 -1.06 17.01
CA LEU A 357 -26.05 0.12 17.84
C LEU A 357 -25.70 -0.16 19.30
N ASP A 358 -26.43 -1.09 19.92
CA ASP A 358 -26.29 -1.45 21.33
C ASP A 358 -24.92 -2.08 21.61
N GLY A 359 -24.22 -1.63 22.64
CA GLY A 359 -22.88 -2.11 22.95
C GLY A 359 -21.77 -1.65 22.01
N VAL A 360 -22.10 -1.06 20.86
CA VAL A 360 -21.12 -0.55 19.86
C VAL A 360 -21.10 0.97 19.79
N LEU A 361 -22.26 1.61 19.56
CA LEU A 361 -22.35 3.07 19.48
C LEU A 361 -22.70 3.73 20.82
N TRP A 362 -23.28 3.00 21.72
CA TRP A 362 -23.56 3.42 23.10
C TRP A 362 -23.53 2.23 24.07
N PRO A 363 -23.30 2.47 25.35
CA PRO A 363 -23.28 1.41 26.34
C PRO A 363 -24.68 0.85 26.60
N GLY A 364 -24.75 -0.46 26.75
CA GLY A 364 -25.99 -1.16 27.15
C GLY A 364 -26.98 -1.36 25.99
N VAL A 365 -28.17 -1.84 26.35
CA VAL A 365 -29.27 -2.13 25.43
C VAL A 365 -30.31 -1.02 25.53
N LEU A 366 -30.61 -0.35 24.42
CA LEU A 366 -31.49 0.82 24.37
C LEU A 366 -32.89 0.52 24.96
N ALA A 367 -33.44 -0.65 24.67
CA ALA A 367 -34.74 -1.08 25.20
C ALA A 367 -34.76 -1.21 26.72
N GLU A 368 -33.64 -1.43 27.37
CA GLU A 368 -33.49 -1.55 28.83
C GLU A 368 -33.16 -0.21 29.47
N THR A 369 -32.34 0.61 28.82
CA THR A 369 -31.84 1.87 29.37
C THR A 369 -32.79 3.05 29.11
N GLY A 370 -33.64 2.96 28.11
CA GLY A 370 -34.63 4.00 27.73
C GLY A 370 -34.03 5.23 27.04
N ALA A 371 -32.71 5.37 27.01
CA ALA A 371 -31.98 6.42 26.29
C ALA A 371 -30.55 6.05 26.05
N PRO A 372 -29.97 6.37 24.84
CA PRO A 372 -28.53 6.26 24.61
C PRO A 372 -27.78 7.16 25.62
N PHE A 373 -26.63 6.67 26.12
CA PHE A 373 -25.83 7.44 27.07
C PHE A 373 -26.59 7.92 28.32
N ALA A 374 -27.61 7.18 28.74
CA ALA A 374 -28.32 7.49 29.99
C ALA A 374 -27.33 7.48 31.14
N TRP A 375 -27.16 8.64 31.79
CA TRP A 375 -26.37 8.77 33.00
C TRP A 375 -27.26 8.71 34.23
N SER A 376 -26.88 7.89 35.17
CA SER A 376 -27.47 7.87 36.50
C SER A 376 -26.33 7.77 37.53
N PRO A 377 -26.43 8.43 38.68
CA PRO A 377 -25.46 8.29 39.78
C PRO A 377 -25.30 6.86 40.26
N GLU A 378 -26.31 6.02 40.03
CA GLU A 378 -26.35 4.59 40.38
C GLU A 378 -25.62 3.71 39.39
N VAL A 379 -25.40 4.21 38.16
CA VAL A 379 -24.75 3.51 37.04
C VAL A 379 -23.47 4.26 36.65
N SER A 380 -22.57 4.45 37.61
CA SER A 380 -21.31 5.16 37.39
C SER A 380 -20.33 4.40 36.49
N GLY A 381 -20.42 3.07 36.45
CA GLY A 381 -19.51 2.23 35.68
C GLY A 381 -19.56 2.47 34.17
N PRO A 382 -20.75 2.41 33.51
CA PRO A 382 -20.87 2.69 32.07
C PRO A 382 -20.48 4.11 31.69
N PHE A 383 -20.74 5.08 32.56
CA PHE A 383 -20.39 6.48 32.32
C PHE A 383 -18.89 6.70 32.23
N SER A 384 -18.09 5.94 32.97
CA SER A 384 -16.61 6.02 32.91
C SER A 384 -16.06 5.65 31.53
N TYR A 385 -16.81 4.88 30.75
CA TYR A 385 -16.40 4.43 29.41
C TYR A 385 -17.04 5.23 28.27
N ILE A 386 -17.80 6.30 28.56
CA ILE A 386 -18.49 7.08 27.52
C ILE A 386 -17.53 7.64 26.47
N GLY A 387 -16.31 7.99 26.86
CA GLY A 387 -15.26 8.43 25.96
C GLY A 387 -14.85 7.37 24.94
N LEU A 388 -14.96 6.08 25.29
CA LEU A 388 -14.71 4.98 24.36
C LEU A 388 -15.71 5.01 23.20
N PHE A 389 -17.01 5.11 23.50
CA PHE A 389 -18.05 5.18 22.49
C PHE A 389 -17.97 6.46 21.66
N PHE A 390 -17.70 7.60 22.26
CA PHE A 390 -17.46 8.84 21.53
C PHE A 390 -16.26 8.72 20.59
N GLY A 391 -15.21 8.05 21.02
CA GLY A 391 -14.06 7.74 20.18
C GLY A 391 -14.41 6.86 18.98
N LEU A 392 -15.36 5.93 19.12
CA LEU A 392 -15.86 5.14 17.99
C LEU A 392 -16.69 5.97 17.01
N HIS A 393 -17.57 6.86 17.51
CA HIS A 393 -18.29 7.81 16.66
C HIS A 393 -17.30 8.66 15.83
N GLU A 394 -16.28 9.22 16.48
CA GLU A 394 -15.24 10.02 15.82
C GLU A 394 -14.51 9.23 14.73
N ALA A 395 -14.12 7.98 15.03
CA ALA A 395 -13.46 7.11 14.07
C ALA A 395 -14.37 6.81 12.86
N LEU A 396 -15.63 6.48 13.08
CA LEU A 396 -16.58 6.19 12.02
C LEU A 396 -16.87 7.42 11.15
N LYS A 397 -16.94 8.62 11.76
CA LYS A 397 -17.05 9.87 10.98
C LYS A 397 -15.80 10.08 10.10
N ALA A 398 -14.61 9.86 10.65
CA ALA A 398 -13.38 9.94 9.88
C ALA A 398 -13.38 8.94 8.71
N LEU A 399 -13.91 7.73 8.89
CA LEU A 399 -14.05 6.76 7.79
C LEU A 399 -15.03 7.25 6.74
N LYS A 400 -16.16 7.86 7.13
CA LYS A 400 -17.09 8.49 6.19
C LYS A 400 -16.40 9.59 5.37
N ASP A 401 -15.63 10.46 6.03
CA ASP A 401 -14.87 11.52 5.36
C ASP A 401 -13.81 10.97 4.40
N ARG A 402 -13.23 9.80 4.70
CA ARG A 402 -12.38 9.03 3.77
C ARG A 402 -13.16 8.42 2.60
N GLY A 403 -14.49 8.55 2.57
CA GLY A 403 -15.35 8.01 1.52
C GLY A 403 -15.77 6.56 1.70
N LEU A 404 -15.70 6.00 2.91
CA LEU A 404 -16.38 4.76 3.23
C LEU A 404 -17.86 5.04 3.52
N LEU A 405 -18.72 4.10 3.14
CA LEU A 405 -20.14 4.17 3.51
C LEU A 405 -20.33 3.60 4.92
N LEU A 406 -21.25 4.18 5.65
CA LEU A 406 -21.70 3.61 6.91
C LEU A 406 -23.11 3.07 6.75
N ALA A 407 -23.36 1.88 7.27
CA ALA A 407 -24.69 1.27 7.36
C ALA A 407 -24.95 0.75 8.77
N CYS A 408 -26.22 0.60 9.12
CA CYS A 408 -26.61 0.12 10.44
C CYS A 408 -27.42 -1.17 10.33
N VAL A 409 -27.08 -2.17 11.15
CA VAL A 409 -27.84 -3.40 11.33
C VAL A 409 -28.00 -3.66 12.83
N SER A 410 -29.19 -3.52 13.36
CA SER A 410 -29.46 -3.69 14.79
C SER A 410 -30.81 -4.36 15.04
N LYS A 411 -30.91 -5.13 16.10
CA LYS A 411 -32.14 -5.76 16.61
C LYS A 411 -32.85 -4.78 17.55
N ASN A 412 -33.55 -3.82 16.98
CA ASN A 412 -34.24 -2.76 17.68
C ASN A 412 -35.52 -2.35 16.93
N ASP A 413 -36.29 -1.46 17.52
CA ASP A 413 -37.40 -0.71 16.83
C ASP A 413 -36.80 0.57 16.21
N GLU A 414 -36.92 0.71 14.89
CA GLU A 414 -36.30 1.85 14.18
C GLU A 414 -36.87 3.19 14.59
N ALA A 415 -38.17 3.28 14.83
CA ALA A 415 -38.83 4.54 15.22
C ALA A 415 -38.32 5.00 16.59
N THR A 416 -38.23 4.08 17.53
CA THR A 416 -37.67 4.31 18.88
C THR A 416 -36.24 4.75 18.81
N VAL A 417 -35.40 4.07 18.02
CA VAL A 417 -33.99 4.43 17.83
C VAL A 417 -33.85 5.85 17.30
N ARG A 418 -34.59 6.20 16.25
CA ARG A 418 -34.54 7.53 15.64
C ARG A 418 -35.06 8.63 16.61
N GLU A 419 -36.06 8.36 17.40
CA GLU A 419 -36.55 9.29 18.40
C GLU A 419 -35.54 9.53 19.51
N LEU A 420 -34.94 8.47 20.04
CA LEU A 420 -33.97 8.52 21.14
C LEU A 420 -32.56 9.00 20.70
N TRP A 421 -32.26 9.00 19.40
CA TRP A 421 -30.96 9.50 18.90
C TRP A 421 -30.78 11.02 19.05
N ARG A 422 -31.70 11.71 19.65
CA ARG A 422 -31.63 13.16 19.90
C ARG A 422 -30.58 13.59 20.89
N TYR A 423 -29.92 12.64 21.58
CA TYR A 423 -28.77 12.97 22.45
C TYR A 423 -27.68 13.76 21.70
N ALA A 424 -27.52 13.54 20.40
CA ALA A 424 -26.60 14.29 19.56
C ALA A 424 -26.92 15.80 19.52
N ASP A 425 -28.08 16.23 19.95
CA ASP A 425 -28.42 17.64 20.05
C ASP A 425 -27.70 18.36 21.21
N HIS A 426 -27.24 17.60 22.20
CA HIS A 426 -26.53 18.10 23.37
C HIS A 426 -25.00 18.05 23.22
N TYR A 427 -24.47 17.40 22.17
CA TYR A 427 -23.04 17.22 21.93
C TYR A 427 -22.66 17.81 20.57
N PRO A 428 -21.35 18.11 20.34
CA PRO A 428 -20.92 18.62 19.04
C PRO A 428 -21.25 17.65 17.89
N LYS A 429 -22.22 18.04 17.06
CA LYS A 429 -22.65 17.23 15.89
C LYS A 429 -21.52 16.94 14.90
N SER A 430 -20.46 17.75 14.92
CA SER A 430 -19.25 17.52 14.13
C SER A 430 -18.46 16.27 14.57
N ARG A 431 -18.66 15.80 15.79
CA ARG A 431 -17.90 14.65 16.34
C ARG A 431 -18.73 13.38 16.48
N LEU A 432 -20.03 13.49 16.68
CA LEU A 432 -20.91 12.34 16.89
C LEU A 432 -21.67 11.98 15.61
N LEU A 433 -21.89 10.69 15.43
CA LEU A 433 -22.77 10.20 14.36
C LEU A 433 -24.21 10.60 14.60
N THR A 434 -24.89 10.86 13.51
CA THR A 434 -26.34 11.05 13.45
C THR A 434 -26.95 10.01 12.51
N PRO A 435 -28.27 9.79 12.53
CA PRO A 435 -28.92 8.92 11.54
C PRO A 435 -28.58 9.29 10.09
N ASP A 436 -28.29 10.57 9.82
CA ASP A 436 -27.90 11.06 8.50
C ASP A 436 -26.48 10.71 8.07
N ASP A 437 -25.67 10.11 8.92
CA ASP A 437 -24.36 9.62 8.55
C ASP A 437 -24.41 8.23 7.89
N PHE A 438 -25.51 7.50 8.05
CA PHE A 438 -25.68 6.15 7.50
C PHE A 438 -26.38 6.18 6.15
N VAL A 439 -25.83 5.45 5.19
CA VAL A 439 -26.38 5.35 3.84
C VAL A 439 -27.69 4.54 3.80
N THR A 440 -27.79 3.53 4.64
CA THR A 440 -28.94 2.64 4.77
C THR A 440 -29.02 2.01 6.16
N TRP A 441 -30.23 1.55 6.53
CA TRP A 441 -30.58 0.99 7.83
C TRP A 441 -31.30 -0.34 7.69
N ARG A 442 -31.01 -1.28 8.62
CA ARG A 442 -31.81 -2.48 8.89
C ARG A 442 -31.96 -2.61 10.40
N VAL A 443 -32.79 -1.76 10.97
CA VAL A 443 -33.14 -1.81 12.39
C VAL A 443 -34.44 -2.54 12.51
N ASN A 444 -34.39 -3.83 12.79
CA ASN A 444 -35.51 -4.74 12.87
C ASN A 444 -35.11 -6.02 13.60
N TRP A 445 -36.05 -6.95 13.83
CA TRP A 445 -35.85 -8.19 14.54
C TRP A 445 -35.43 -9.37 13.63
N GLN A 446 -35.10 -9.13 12.38
CA GLN A 446 -34.63 -10.15 11.47
C GLN A 446 -33.18 -10.52 11.77
N ASP A 447 -32.75 -11.64 11.18
CA ASP A 447 -31.37 -12.11 11.27
C ASP A 447 -30.40 -11.09 10.68
N LYS A 448 -29.30 -10.79 11.42
CA LYS A 448 -28.32 -9.78 11.00
C LYS A 448 -27.60 -10.17 9.70
N ALA A 449 -27.30 -11.44 9.48
CA ALA A 449 -26.65 -11.89 8.25
C ALA A 449 -27.57 -11.64 7.03
N SER A 450 -28.85 -11.93 7.14
CA SER A 450 -29.84 -11.63 6.09
C SER A 450 -29.97 -10.11 5.82
N ASN A 451 -29.94 -9.32 6.88
CA ASN A 451 -29.94 -7.86 6.76
C ASN A 451 -28.66 -7.34 6.05
N ILE A 452 -27.49 -7.89 6.36
CA ILE A 452 -26.22 -7.56 5.70
C ILE A 452 -26.27 -7.91 4.22
N GLN A 453 -26.79 -9.09 3.87
CA GLN A 453 -26.95 -9.49 2.48
C GLN A 453 -27.89 -8.55 1.72
N SER A 454 -29.02 -8.16 2.32
CA SER A 454 -29.94 -7.18 1.75
C SER A 454 -29.29 -5.80 1.52
N ILE A 455 -28.41 -5.36 2.42
CA ILE A 455 -27.61 -4.14 2.24
C ILE A 455 -26.61 -4.30 1.09
N ALA A 456 -25.95 -5.45 0.99
CA ALA A 456 -25.01 -5.73 -0.10
C ALA A 456 -25.70 -5.68 -1.47
N GLU A 457 -26.90 -6.24 -1.58
CA GLU A 457 -27.75 -6.18 -2.77
C GLU A 457 -28.19 -4.74 -3.09
N GLU A 458 -28.68 -3.98 -2.09
CA GLU A 458 -29.10 -2.58 -2.26
C GLU A 458 -27.95 -1.67 -2.71
N LEU A 459 -26.72 -1.88 -2.17
CA LEU A 459 -25.54 -1.09 -2.52
C LEU A 459 -24.82 -1.60 -3.78
N GLY A 460 -25.12 -2.81 -4.24
CA GLY A 460 -24.46 -3.45 -5.38
C GLY A 460 -22.98 -3.79 -5.10
N PHE A 461 -22.63 -4.15 -3.86
CA PHE A 461 -21.28 -4.49 -3.48
C PHE A 461 -21.12 -6.00 -3.21
N ALA A 462 -19.96 -6.56 -3.51
CA ALA A 462 -19.60 -7.91 -3.07
C ALA A 462 -19.45 -7.95 -1.55
N LEU A 463 -19.77 -9.07 -0.93
CA LEU A 463 -19.74 -9.27 0.53
C LEU A 463 -18.36 -8.98 1.14
N GLY A 464 -17.26 -9.32 0.43
CA GLY A 464 -15.91 -9.00 0.87
C GLY A 464 -15.58 -7.50 0.97
N ALA A 465 -16.44 -6.62 0.43
CA ALA A 465 -16.28 -5.16 0.55
C ALA A 465 -16.84 -4.59 1.86
N PHE A 466 -17.39 -5.44 2.73
CA PHE A 466 -18.00 -5.02 3.99
C PHE A 466 -17.13 -5.38 5.19
N LEU A 467 -17.17 -4.50 6.19
CA LEU A 467 -16.76 -4.75 7.55
C LEU A 467 -18.00 -4.65 8.43
N PHE A 468 -18.29 -5.68 9.24
CA PHE A 468 -19.36 -5.70 10.22
C PHE A 468 -18.79 -5.60 11.64
N ILE A 469 -19.38 -4.75 12.47
CA ILE A 469 -18.97 -4.53 13.86
C ILE A 469 -20.15 -4.78 14.79
N ASP A 470 -19.94 -5.68 15.74
CA ASP A 470 -20.95 -6.12 16.69
C ASP A 470 -20.28 -6.58 18.00
N ASP A 471 -20.78 -6.15 19.15
CA ASP A 471 -20.21 -6.56 20.45
C ASP A 471 -20.65 -7.97 20.87
N HIS A 472 -21.77 -8.46 20.33
CA HIS A 472 -22.35 -9.74 20.72
C HIS A 472 -21.67 -10.94 20.03
N PRO A 473 -21.03 -11.86 20.75
CA PRO A 473 -20.24 -12.95 20.15
C PRO A 473 -21.06 -13.88 19.25
N ASN A 474 -22.31 -14.18 19.61
CA ASN A 474 -23.16 -15.08 18.83
C ASN A 474 -23.56 -14.45 17.48
N GLU A 475 -23.80 -13.14 17.42
CA GLU A 475 -24.12 -12.45 16.17
C GLU A 475 -22.91 -12.42 15.26
N ARG A 476 -21.72 -12.14 15.80
CA ARG A 476 -20.47 -12.20 15.04
C ARG A 476 -20.22 -13.59 14.46
N GLU A 477 -20.33 -14.62 15.29
CA GLU A 477 -20.12 -15.99 14.83
C GLU A 477 -21.12 -16.42 13.77
N ARG A 478 -22.38 -16.05 13.94
CA ARG A 478 -23.43 -16.31 12.95
C ARG A 478 -23.12 -15.65 11.60
N VAL A 479 -22.68 -14.40 11.61
CA VAL A 479 -22.31 -13.69 10.37
C VAL A 479 -21.09 -14.35 9.73
N ARG A 480 -20.06 -14.74 10.49
CA ARG A 480 -18.89 -15.47 9.96
C ARG A 480 -19.27 -16.78 9.28
N GLN A 481 -20.22 -17.53 9.85
CA GLN A 481 -20.67 -18.78 9.28
C GLN A 481 -21.52 -18.62 8.03
N MET A 482 -22.42 -17.65 8.03
CA MET A 482 -23.36 -17.44 6.92
C MET A 482 -22.78 -16.61 5.78
N LEU A 483 -21.86 -15.68 6.08
CA LEU A 483 -21.27 -14.72 5.16
C LEU A 483 -19.74 -14.67 5.36
N PRO A 484 -19.00 -15.75 5.03
CA PRO A 484 -17.57 -15.86 5.34
C PRO A 484 -16.69 -14.82 4.66
N GLU A 485 -17.16 -14.15 3.61
CA GLU A 485 -16.44 -13.07 2.94
C GLU A 485 -16.52 -11.73 3.69
N VAL A 486 -17.49 -11.57 4.60
CA VAL A 486 -17.65 -10.35 5.40
C VAL A 486 -16.60 -10.34 6.51
N GLU A 487 -15.84 -9.28 6.59
CA GLU A 487 -14.93 -9.07 7.71
C GLU A 487 -15.75 -8.74 8.97
N VAL A 488 -15.47 -9.39 10.10
CA VAL A 488 -16.27 -9.25 11.34
C VAL A 488 -15.38 -8.89 12.52
N TRP A 489 -15.65 -7.72 13.14
CA TRP A 489 -14.94 -7.22 14.32
C TRP A 489 -15.91 -6.99 15.49
N GLY A 490 -15.36 -6.61 16.66
CA GLY A 490 -16.12 -6.24 17.86
C GLY A 490 -15.82 -7.11 19.09
N GLU A 491 -14.77 -7.97 19.01
CA GLU A 491 -14.33 -8.76 20.13
C GLU A 491 -13.79 -7.93 21.28
N GLU A 492 -13.15 -6.80 20.95
CA GLU A 492 -12.48 -5.94 21.90
C GLU A 492 -12.69 -4.46 21.51
N LEU A 493 -13.49 -3.74 22.29
CA LEU A 493 -13.88 -2.36 21.99
C LEU A 493 -12.79 -1.32 22.29
N PHE A 494 -11.86 -1.61 23.23
CA PHE A 494 -10.83 -0.65 23.61
C PHE A 494 -9.83 -0.35 22.50
N SER A 495 -9.51 -1.35 21.69
CA SER A 495 -8.62 -1.20 20.54
C SER A 495 -9.34 -0.82 19.24
N LEU A 496 -10.68 -0.94 19.20
CA LEU A 496 -11.47 -0.83 17.99
C LEU A 496 -11.30 0.53 17.30
N ARG A 497 -11.30 1.64 18.07
CA ARG A 497 -11.06 2.99 17.53
C ARG A 497 -9.73 3.05 16.78
N ARG A 498 -8.65 2.58 17.40
CA ARG A 498 -7.33 2.58 16.78
C ARG A 498 -7.33 1.71 15.53
N ARG A 499 -7.88 0.50 15.60
CA ARG A 499 -7.96 -0.44 14.49
C ARG A 499 -8.73 0.16 13.30
N LEU A 500 -9.88 0.81 13.53
CA LEU A 500 -10.63 1.51 12.49
C LEU A 500 -9.81 2.60 11.78
N LEU A 501 -9.02 3.35 12.55
CA LEU A 501 -8.25 4.47 12.01
C LEU A 501 -6.94 4.07 11.34
N THR A 502 -6.40 2.88 11.65
CA THR A 502 -5.07 2.44 11.19
C THR A 502 -5.09 1.24 10.23
N ASP A 503 -6.21 0.52 10.08
CA ASP A 503 -6.27 -0.61 9.15
C ASP A 503 -6.16 -0.12 7.69
N PRO A 504 -5.19 -0.62 6.91
CA PRO A 504 -4.93 -0.15 5.54
C PRO A 504 -6.13 -0.36 4.60
N ARG A 505 -7.00 -1.34 4.88
CA ARG A 505 -8.20 -1.63 4.08
C ARG A 505 -9.29 -0.56 4.24
N LEU A 506 -9.19 0.28 5.29
CA LEU A 506 -10.10 1.39 5.62
C LEU A 506 -9.47 2.76 5.32
N MET A 507 -8.22 2.77 4.82
CA MET A 507 -7.51 3.99 4.48
C MET A 507 -7.68 4.37 3.00
N THR A 508 -7.36 5.64 2.71
CA THR A 508 -7.24 6.15 1.34
C THR A 508 -5.97 7.00 1.26
N PRO A 509 -5.21 6.90 0.16
CA PRO A 509 -3.99 7.70 0.01
C PRO A 509 -4.28 9.20 -0.14
N ARG A 510 -5.48 9.57 -0.63
CA ARG A 510 -5.92 10.96 -0.81
C ARG A 510 -7.39 11.14 -0.51
N LEU A 511 -7.76 12.33 -0.06
CA LEU A 511 -9.16 12.75 0.12
C LEU A 511 -9.59 13.56 -1.11
N THR A 512 -10.73 13.20 -1.69
CA THR A 512 -11.37 13.94 -2.77
C THR A 512 -12.71 14.51 -2.31
N ALA A 513 -13.18 15.57 -2.93
CA ALA A 513 -14.50 16.13 -2.65
C ALA A 513 -15.62 15.09 -2.88
N GLU A 514 -15.45 14.24 -3.89
CA GLU A 514 -16.40 13.16 -4.19
C GLU A 514 -16.35 12.04 -3.14
N SER A 515 -15.19 11.79 -2.51
CA SER A 515 -15.09 10.86 -1.39
C SER A 515 -15.92 11.34 -0.21
N ALA A 516 -15.83 12.61 0.13
CA ALA A 516 -16.64 13.22 1.20
C ALA A 516 -18.14 13.20 0.90
N ALA A 517 -18.53 13.44 -0.37
CA ALA A 517 -19.92 13.44 -0.81
C ALA A 517 -20.51 12.06 -1.13
N ARG A 518 -19.76 10.98 -0.87
CA ARG A 518 -20.12 9.63 -1.34
C ARG A 518 -21.40 9.09 -0.73
N THR A 519 -21.69 9.38 0.54
CA THR A 519 -22.91 8.95 1.23
C THR A 519 -24.15 9.52 0.53
N GLU A 520 -24.17 10.82 0.23
CA GLU A 520 -25.25 11.51 -0.46
C GLU A 520 -25.45 10.97 -1.88
N ALA A 521 -24.35 10.81 -2.62
CA ALA A 521 -24.37 10.26 -3.97
C ALA A 521 -24.93 8.81 -4.01
N THR A 522 -24.61 8.00 -3.00
CA THR A 522 -25.12 6.62 -2.91
C THR A 522 -26.59 6.61 -2.51
N ARG A 523 -27.04 7.49 -1.62
CA ARG A 523 -28.49 7.65 -1.32
C ARG A 523 -29.29 8.04 -2.56
N ALA A 524 -28.78 8.97 -3.35
CA ALA A 524 -29.38 9.33 -4.62
C ALA A 524 -29.51 8.13 -5.56
N GLN A 525 -28.51 7.26 -5.58
CA GLN A 525 -28.54 5.99 -6.33
C GLN A 525 -29.63 5.05 -5.82
N ILE A 526 -29.73 4.84 -4.51
CA ILE A 526 -30.78 4.03 -3.89
C ILE A 526 -32.18 4.60 -4.22
N GLY A 527 -32.33 5.93 -4.15
CA GLY A 527 -33.58 6.62 -4.52
C GLY A 527 -33.95 6.35 -5.96
N ARG A 528 -32.99 6.39 -6.89
CA ARG A 528 -33.23 6.03 -8.30
C ARG A 528 -33.65 4.58 -8.49
N GLN A 529 -33.02 3.65 -7.79
CA GLN A 529 -33.38 2.22 -7.88
C GLN A 529 -34.80 1.97 -7.41
N LYS A 530 -35.26 2.65 -6.32
CA LYS A 530 -36.63 2.60 -5.86
C LYS A 530 -37.59 3.20 -6.90
N HIS A 531 -37.23 4.36 -7.46
CA HIS A 531 -38.03 4.99 -8.54
C HIS A 531 -38.07 4.13 -9.80
N ARG A 532 -37.02 3.41 -10.13
CA ARG A 532 -36.99 2.44 -11.23
C ARG A 532 -38.01 1.33 -11.04
N ALA A 533 -38.18 0.83 -9.82
CA ALA A 533 -39.16 -0.22 -9.51
C ALA A 533 -40.62 0.24 -9.71
N GLU A 534 -40.84 1.56 -9.63
CA GLU A 534 -42.16 2.17 -9.82
C GLU A 534 -42.51 2.39 -11.31
N ILE A 535 -41.52 2.47 -12.20
CA ILE A 535 -41.69 2.74 -13.64
C ILE A 535 -41.14 1.56 -14.43
N PRO A 536 -41.98 0.60 -14.89
CA PRO A 536 -41.50 -0.60 -15.60
C PRO A 536 -40.92 -0.29 -16.98
N ASP A 537 -41.39 0.76 -17.67
CA ASP A 537 -40.86 1.15 -18.98
C ASP A 537 -39.53 1.87 -18.88
N GLU A 538 -38.52 1.37 -19.61
CA GLU A 538 -37.14 1.85 -19.53
C GLU A 538 -36.97 3.25 -20.10
N ALA A 539 -37.63 3.55 -21.22
CA ALA A 539 -37.52 4.86 -21.86
C ALA A 539 -38.20 5.92 -21.00
N ALA A 540 -39.40 5.63 -20.47
CA ALA A 540 -40.13 6.51 -19.56
C ALA A 540 -39.35 6.75 -18.26
N PHE A 541 -38.67 5.74 -17.75
CA PHE A 541 -37.81 5.88 -16.56
C PHE A 541 -36.63 6.82 -16.84
N ILE A 542 -35.87 6.60 -17.92
CA ILE A 542 -34.72 7.46 -18.28
C ILE A 542 -35.16 8.91 -18.49
N ASP A 543 -36.26 9.11 -19.21
CA ASP A 543 -36.83 10.42 -19.44
C ASP A 543 -37.22 11.11 -18.10
N SER A 544 -37.80 10.37 -17.16
CA SER A 544 -38.20 10.88 -15.85
C SER A 544 -37.03 11.36 -14.99
N LEU A 545 -35.83 10.86 -15.26
CA LEU A 545 -34.63 11.23 -14.52
C LEU A 545 -34.06 12.59 -14.91
N GLN A 546 -34.34 13.07 -16.12
CA GLN A 546 -33.77 14.33 -16.66
C GLN A 546 -32.25 14.34 -16.58
N VAL A 547 -31.60 13.27 -17.13
CA VAL A 547 -30.17 13.08 -17.08
C VAL A 547 -29.41 14.14 -17.89
N GLU A 548 -28.54 14.87 -17.25
CA GLU A 548 -27.61 15.80 -17.86
C GLU A 548 -26.19 15.25 -17.82
N THR A 549 -25.48 15.31 -18.95
CA THR A 549 -24.09 14.89 -19.06
C THR A 549 -23.21 16.03 -19.47
N ARG A 550 -22.04 16.16 -18.81
CA ARG A 550 -20.97 17.09 -19.19
C ARG A 550 -19.71 16.29 -19.41
N MET A 551 -19.18 16.38 -20.64
CA MET A 551 -17.99 15.63 -21.06
C MET A 551 -16.90 16.60 -21.47
N ALA A 552 -15.65 16.28 -21.14
CA ALA A 552 -14.50 17.11 -21.48
C ALA A 552 -13.25 16.26 -21.68
N ARG A 553 -12.32 16.77 -22.46
CA ARG A 553 -10.91 16.36 -22.44
C ARG A 553 -10.22 17.16 -21.34
N VAL A 554 -9.49 16.50 -20.47
CA VAL A 554 -8.82 17.13 -19.33
C VAL A 554 -7.70 18.05 -19.83
N ALA A 555 -7.67 19.28 -19.33
CA ALA A 555 -6.64 20.27 -19.65
C ALA A 555 -5.46 20.21 -18.65
N PRO A 556 -4.27 20.70 -19.04
CA PRO A 556 -3.15 20.82 -18.11
C PRO A 556 -3.52 21.60 -16.84
N GLY A 557 -3.15 21.08 -15.67
CA GLY A 557 -3.44 21.70 -14.37
C GLY A 557 -4.80 21.37 -13.76
N GLU A 558 -5.65 20.59 -14.44
CA GLU A 558 -6.88 20.09 -13.82
C GLU A 558 -6.59 18.91 -12.89
N PRO A 559 -7.32 18.78 -11.76
CA PRO A 559 -7.09 17.72 -10.77
C PRO A 559 -7.47 16.35 -11.33
N LEU A 560 -6.58 15.37 -11.17
CA LEU A 560 -6.70 14.00 -11.70
C LEU A 560 -7.01 12.95 -10.63
N ASP A 561 -6.98 13.31 -9.36
CA ASP A 561 -7.19 12.37 -8.24
C ASP A 561 -8.49 11.57 -8.38
N ARG A 562 -9.55 12.23 -8.88
CA ARG A 562 -10.82 11.54 -9.09
C ARG A 562 -10.80 10.58 -10.27
N VAL A 563 -10.03 10.86 -11.31
CA VAL A 563 -9.83 9.96 -12.46
C VAL A 563 -9.12 8.70 -12.00
N GLU A 564 -8.02 8.85 -11.25
CA GLU A 564 -7.29 7.75 -10.63
C GLU A 564 -8.22 6.92 -9.72
N GLU A 565 -8.92 7.56 -8.79
CA GLU A 565 -9.85 6.91 -7.87
C GLU A 565 -10.93 6.11 -8.62
N LEU A 566 -11.45 6.65 -9.72
CA LEU A 566 -12.46 5.97 -10.52
C LEU A 566 -11.92 4.67 -11.13
N PHE A 567 -10.73 4.70 -11.75
CA PHE A 567 -10.08 3.50 -12.28
C PHE A 567 -9.72 2.50 -11.19
N ALA A 568 -9.23 2.96 -10.03
CA ALA A 568 -8.86 2.10 -8.91
C ALA A 568 -10.06 1.36 -8.29
N ARG A 569 -11.25 2.01 -8.22
CA ARG A 569 -12.44 1.48 -7.56
C ARG A 569 -13.44 0.78 -8.47
N THR A 570 -13.38 1.02 -9.77
CA THR A 570 -14.38 0.49 -10.72
C THR A 570 -14.00 -0.91 -11.19
N THR A 571 -14.84 -1.90 -10.86
CA THR A 571 -14.64 -3.30 -11.25
C THR A 571 -15.71 -3.82 -12.21
N GLN A 572 -16.91 -3.24 -12.22
CA GLN A 572 -18.03 -3.71 -13.04
C GLN A 572 -18.02 -3.13 -14.45
N PHE A 573 -17.75 -1.85 -14.59
CA PHE A 573 -17.65 -1.19 -15.88
C PHE A 573 -16.26 -0.59 -16.06
N ASN A 574 -15.29 -1.46 -16.28
CA ASN A 574 -13.92 -1.11 -16.61
C ASN A 574 -13.45 -2.07 -17.73
N THR A 575 -13.01 -1.51 -18.86
CA THR A 575 -12.69 -2.27 -20.06
C THR A 575 -11.47 -3.18 -19.87
N THR A 576 -10.41 -2.68 -19.25
CA THR A 576 -9.13 -3.39 -19.15
C THR A 576 -8.74 -3.75 -17.72
N GLY A 577 -9.40 -3.13 -16.71
CA GLY A 577 -8.97 -3.23 -15.32
C GLY A 577 -7.68 -2.47 -15.01
N ALA A 578 -7.13 -1.74 -15.99
CA ALA A 578 -5.93 -0.93 -15.81
C ALA A 578 -6.14 0.14 -14.75
N LYS A 579 -5.11 0.39 -13.96
CA LYS A 579 -5.02 1.49 -13.01
C LYS A 579 -4.08 2.54 -13.59
N PHE A 580 -4.44 3.79 -13.44
CA PHE A 580 -3.66 4.92 -13.96
C PHE A 580 -3.32 5.83 -12.78
N PRO A 581 -2.10 5.78 -12.27
CA PRO A 581 -1.61 6.74 -11.28
C PRO A 581 -1.68 8.17 -11.81
N VAL A 582 -1.85 9.17 -10.94
CA VAL A 582 -1.95 10.59 -11.34
C VAL A 582 -0.76 11.00 -12.20
N SER A 583 0.45 10.58 -11.83
CA SER A 583 1.68 10.89 -12.59
C SER A 583 1.65 10.34 -14.03
N ALA A 584 1.06 9.15 -14.24
CA ALA A 584 0.90 8.58 -15.57
C ALA A 584 -0.15 9.33 -16.39
N LEU A 585 -1.22 9.81 -15.75
CA LEU A 585 -2.24 10.63 -16.40
C LEU A 585 -1.69 12.00 -16.80
N GLU A 586 -0.93 12.65 -15.91
CA GLU A 586 -0.26 13.93 -16.18
C GLU A 586 0.67 13.85 -17.41
N ALA A 587 1.40 12.76 -17.54
CA ALA A 587 2.30 12.54 -18.68
C ALA A 587 1.58 12.42 -20.04
N LEU A 588 0.27 12.19 -20.05
CA LEU A 588 -0.55 12.09 -21.26
C LEU A 588 -1.27 13.40 -21.61
N ILE A 589 -1.43 14.29 -20.65
CA ILE A 589 -2.17 15.55 -20.84
C ILE A 589 -1.33 16.53 -21.67
N GLY A 590 -1.98 17.19 -22.63
CA GLY A 590 -1.32 18.14 -23.53
C GLY A 590 -0.61 17.51 -24.73
N ARG A 591 -0.54 16.18 -24.79
CA ARG A 591 0.00 15.47 -25.97
C ARG A 591 -1.05 15.44 -27.08
N PRO A 592 -0.66 15.63 -28.35
CA PRO A 592 -1.59 15.54 -29.49
C PRO A 592 -2.08 14.09 -29.76
N ASP A 593 -1.23 13.10 -29.47
CA ASP A 593 -1.48 11.68 -29.69
C ASP A 593 -2.18 10.99 -28.50
N ALA A 594 -2.43 11.72 -27.39
CA ALA A 594 -3.03 11.16 -26.18
C ALA A 594 -4.07 12.09 -25.56
N GLY A 595 -4.97 11.55 -24.76
CA GLY A 595 -5.98 12.30 -24.01
C GLY A 595 -6.55 11.56 -22.83
N VAL A 596 -6.85 12.32 -21.80
CA VAL A 596 -7.68 11.87 -20.66
C VAL A 596 -9.04 12.54 -20.82
N PHE A 597 -10.09 11.74 -20.84
CA PHE A 597 -11.46 12.18 -21.02
C PHE A 597 -12.27 11.93 -19.77
N VAL A 598 -13.16 12.83 -19.42
CA VAL A 598 -13.99 12.75 -18.22
C VAL A 598 -15.44 13.02 -18.54
N MET A 599 -16.32 12.39 -17.74
CA MET A 599 -17.77 12.59 -17.82
C MET A 599 -18.33 12.85 -16.42
N ARG A 600 -19.08 13.93 -16.28
CA ARG A 600 -19.91 14.27 -15.12
C ARG A 600 -21.37 14.04 -15.47
N VAL A 601 -22.14 13.57 -14.52
CA VAL A 601 -23.56 13.29 -14.69
C VAL A 601 -24.34 13.89 -13.52
N SER A 602 -25.46 14.53 -13.81
CA SER A 602 -26.47 14.93 -12.83
C SER A 602 -27.86 14.46 -13.26
N ASP A 603 -28.75 14.28 -12.32
CA ASP A 603 -30.16 13.96 -12.56
C ASP A 603 -31.05 14.60 -11.48
N ARG A 604 -32.37 14.33 -11.53
CA ARG A 604 -33.34 14.87 -10.55
C ARG A 604 -33.03 14.47 -9.10
N PHE A 605 -32.23 13.44 -8.85
CA PHE A 605 -31.85 12.98 -7.50
C PHE A 605 -30.57 13.63 -7.00
N GLY A 606 -29.79 14.27 -7.87
CA GLY A 606 -28.61 15.01 -7.48
C GLY A 606 -27.46 15.01 -8.49
N ASP A 607 -26.36 15.66 -8.12
CA ASP A 607 -25.10 15.64 -8.87
C ASP A 607 -24.29 14.40 -8.46
N HIS A 608 -23.95 13.58 -9.45
CA HIS A 608 -23.15 12.35 -9.25
C HIS A 608 -21.64 12.61 -9.36
N GLY A 609 -21.26 13.84 -9.66
CA GLY A 609 -19.88 14.25 -9.84
C GLY A 609 -19.22 13.60 -11.07
N LEU A 610 -17.90 13.40 -11.03
CA LEU A 610 -17.16 12.71 -12.06
C LEU A 610 -17.40 11.20 -11.97
N VAL A 611 -18.08 10.64 -12.96
CA VAL A 611 -18.54 9.24 -12.97
C VAL A 611 -18.04 8.44 -14.16
N GLY A 612 -17.42 9.06 -15.17
CA GLY A 612 -16.80 8.41 -16.30
C GLY A 612 -15.40 8.94 -16.53
N ALA A 613 -14.47 8.07 -16.88
CA ALA A 613 -13.12 8.43 -17.31
C ALA A 613 -12.63 7.48 -18.40
N ALA A 614 -11.85 7.99 -19.35
CA ALA A 614 -11.17 7.21 -20.36
C ALA A 614 -9.77 7.76 -20.64
N VAL A 615 -8.85 6.87 -20.93
CA VAL A 615 -7.46 7.19 -21.29
C VAL A 615 -7.19 6.66 -22.69
N VAL A 616 -6.77 7.53 -23.57
CA VAL A 616 -6.48 7.20 -24.98
C VAL A 616 -5.05 7.62 -25.29
N ARG A 617 -4.31 6.78 -26.04
CA ARG A 617 -2.98 7.09 -26.55
C ARG A 617 -2.80 6.41 -27.90
N ASP A 618 -2.27 7.12 -28.88
CA ASP A 618 -2.01 6.63 -30.25
C ASP A 618 -3.25 5.97 -30.90
N GLY A 619 -4.45 6.48 -30.60
CA GLY A 619 -5.71 5.92 -31.05
C GLY A 619 -6.18 4.69 -30.28
N GLU A 620 -5.43 4.19 -29.30
CA GLU A 620 -5.82 3.07 -28.44
C GLU A 620 -6.49 3.58 -27.15
N ILE A 621 -7.68 3.05 -26.85
CA ILE A 621 -8.36 3.23 -25.56
C ILE A 621 -7.71 2.30 -24.55
N LEU A 622 -6.74 2.81 -23.78
CA LEU A 622 -6.01 2.05 -22.76
C LEU A 622 -6.90 1.62 -21.60
N GLY A 623 -7.95 2.38 -21.34
CA GLY A 623 -8.97 2.05 -20.37
C GLY A 623 -10.16 3.00 -20.45
N LEU A 624 -11.35 2.47 -20.17
CA LEU A 624 -12.57 3.24 -19.97
C LEU A 624 -13.29 2.68 -18.75
N ALA A 625 -13.56 3.56 -17.78
CA ALA A 625 -14.23 3.20 -16.54
C ALA A 625 -15.44 4.10 -16.31
N ILE A 626 -16.57 3.49 -15.88
CA ILE A 626 -17.80 4.21 -15.50
C ILE A 626 -18.28 3.72 -14.15
N SER A 627 -18.57 4.64 -13.26
CA SER A 627 -19.11 4.36 -11.93
C SER A 627 -20.42 3.59 -11.99
N CYS A 628 -20.59 2.60 -11.13
CA CYS A 628 -21.84 1.85 -11.00
C CYS A 628 -23.05 2.74 -10.69
N ARG A 629 -22.85 3.96 -10.20
CA ARG A 629 -23.90 4.93 -9.89
C ARG A 629 -24.75 5.36 -11.10
N VAL A 630 -24.19 5.26 -12.30
CA VAL A 630 -24.84 5.70 -13.55
C VAL A 630 -24.98 4.60 -14.58
N LEU A 631 -24.72 3.35 -14.20
CA LEU A 631 -24.91 2.21 -15.09
C LEU A 631 -26.39 2.02 -15.44
N GLY A 632 -26.68 1.71 -16.71
CA GLY A 632 -28.03 1.53 -17.21
C GLY A 632 -28.75 2.83 -17.55
N LEU A 633 -28.08 3.98 -17.52
CA LEU A 633 -28.62 5.26 -17.99
C LEU A 633 -28.27 5.56 -19.45
N GLY A 634 -27.53 4.67 -20.13
CA GLY A 634 -27.09 4.84 -21.53
C GLY A 634 -25.99 5.88 -21.72
N VAL A 635 -25.43 6.42 -20.63
CA VAL A 635 -24.40 7.47 -20.65
C VAL A 635 -23.06 6.94 -21.19
N GLU A 636 -22.81 5.63 -21.07
CA GLU A 636 -21.63 4.94 -21.59
C GLU A 636 -21.49 5.08 -23.12
N HIS A 637 -22.58 4.97 -23.82
CA HIS A 637 -22.60 5.12 -25.27
C HIS A 637 -22.37 6.58 -25.70
N ALA A 638 -22.95 7.52 -24.95
CA ALA A 638 -22.74 8.94 -25.21
C ALA A 638 -21.27 9.33 -24.95
N PHE A 639 -20.67 8.78 -23.89
CA PHE A 639 -19.27 9.05 -23.56
C PHE A 639 -18.30 8.49 -24.60
N LEU A 640 -18.50 7.26 -25.07
CA LEU A 640 -17.67 6.69 -26.12
C LEU A 640 -17.81 7.47 -27.45
N ARG A 641 -19.04 7.92 -27.78
CA ARG A 641 -19.24 8.80 -28.97
C ARG A 641 -18.51 10.13 -28.85
N PHE A 642 -18.52 10.74 -27.68
CA PHE A 642 -17.75 11.97 -27.41
C PHE A 642 -16.26 11.73 -27.63
N ILE A 643 -15.68 10.65 -27.07
CA ILE A 643 -14.27 10.29 -27.27
C ILE A 643 -13.96 10.10 -28.76
N MET A 644 -14.81 9.40 -29.50
CA MET A 644 -14.65 9.20 -30.94
C MET A 644 -14.62 10.55 -31.69
N GLN A 645 -15.49 11.47 -31.33
CA GLN A 645 -15.54 12.80 -31.94
C GLN A 645 -14.28 13.61 -31.68
N GLU A 646 -13.83 13.66 -30.42
CA GLU A 646 -12.61 14.37 -30.02
C GLU A 646 -11.37 13.81 -30.72
N MET A 647 -11.24 12.48 -30.79
CA MET A 647 -10.08 11.82 -31.39
C MET A 647 -10.12 11.79 -32.93
N SER A 648 -11.25 12.06 -33.58
CA SER A 648 -11.39 12.07 -35.04
C SER A 648 -10.58 13.14 -35.76
N THR A 649 -10.15 14.20 -35.05
CA THR A 649 -9.24 15.24 -35.58
C THR A 649 -7.84 14.70 -35.82
N ASP A 650 -7.35 13.86 -34.93
CA ASP A 650 -5.93 13.45 -34.91
C ASP A 650 -5.73 11.99 -35.36
N HIS A 651 -6.76 11.16 -35.29
CA HIS A 651 -6.68 9.73 -35.60
C HIS A 651 -7.73 9.28 -36.66
N ALA A 652 -7.33 8.36 -37.53
CA ALA A 652 -8.22 7.77 -38.52
C ALA A 652 -9.07 6.62 -37.97
N ALA A 653 -8.63 6.00 -36.89
CA ALA A 653 -9.32 4.88 -36.24
C ALA A 653 -9.07 4.88 -34.72
N LEU A 654 -10.00 4.30 -33.96
CA LEU A 654 -9.82 3.96 -32.57
C LEU A 654 -9.76 2.45 -32.38
N PHE A 655 -8.97 2.05 -31.40
CA PHE A 655 -8.77 0.67 -30.98
C PHE A 655 -9.15 0.53 -29.51
N GLY A 656 -9.66 -0.64 -29.11
CA GLY A 656 -9.96 -0.91 -27.72
C GLY A 656 -9.93 -2.38 -27.39
N GLN A 657 -9.69 -2.70 -26.14
CA GLN A 657 -9.70 -4.07 -25.63
C GLN A 657 -10.67 -4.20 -24.46
N ILE A 658 -11.22 -5.39 -24.29
CA ILE A 658 -11.97 -5.78 -23.09
C ILE A 658 -11.27 -6.99 -22.49
N VAL A 659 -10.68 -6.80 -21.34
CA VAL A 659 -10.12 -7.89 -20.53
C VAL A 659 -11.25 -8.44 -19.67
N ALA A 660 -11.77 -9.59 -20.07
CA ALA A 660 -12.93 -10.19 -19.41
C ALA A 660 -12.59 -10.65 -17.97
N THR A 661 -13.38 -10.24 -17.01
CA THR A 661 -13.32 -10.70 -15.63
C THR A 661 -14.69 -11.23 -15.20
N PRO A 662 -14.78 -12.02 -14.09
CA PRO A 662 -16.08 -12.46 -13.57
C PRO A 662 -17.00 -11.29 -13.16
N ARG A 663 -16.45 -10.09 -12.95
CA ARG A 663 -17.17 -8.94 -12.41
C ARG A 663 -17.55 -7.88 -13.46
N ASN A 664 -16.91 -7.86 -14.63
CA ASN A 664 -17.13 -6.80 -15.64
C ASN A 664 -18.08 -7.20 -16.77
N GLY A 665 -19.09 -8.00 -16.48
CA GLY A 665 -20.14 -8.34 -17.42
C GLY A 665 -20.75 -7.16 -18.18
N PRO A 666 -21.12 -6.07 -17.51
CA PRO A 666 -21.77 -4.91 -18.14
C PRO A 666 -20.98 -4.23 -19.27
N VAL A 667 -19.64 -4.29 -19.25
CA VAL A 667 -18.81 -3.60 -20.24
C VAL A 667 -18.62 -4.39 -21.54
N ARG A 668 -18.94 -5.69 -21.55
CA ARG A 668 -18.59 -6.61 -22.63
C ARG A 668 -19.13 -6.24 -24.01
N ASN A 669 -20.26 -5.56 -24.06
CA ASN A 669 -20.92 -5.18 -25.29
C ASN A 669 -20.60 -3.73 -25.72
N LEU A 670 -19.88 -2.95 -24.92
CA LEU A 670 -19.67 -1.53 -25.14
C LEU A 670 -19.17 -1.22 -26.56
N TYR A 671 -18.15 -1.88 -27.02
CA TYR A 671 -17.56 -1.63 -28.34
C TYR A 671 -18.48 -2.15 -29.48
N ARG A 672 -19.04 -3.34 -29.34
CA ARG A 672 -19.97 -3.91 -30.33
C ARG A 672 -21.18 -2.99 -30.53
N ASP A 673 -21.81 -2.54 -29.48
CA ASP A 673 -23.02 -1.74 -29.52
C ASP A 673 -22.77 -0.30 -30.03
N ASN A 674 -21.48 0.10 -30.10
CA ASN A 674 -21.02 1.33 -30.74
C ASN A 674 -20.33 1.10 -32.08
N ALA A 675 -20.66 -0.02 -32.77
CA ALA A 675 -20.20 -0.38 -34.12
C ALA A 675 -18.66 -0.44 -34.28
N PHE A 676 -17.96 -0.97 -33.27
CA PHE A 676 -16.60 -1.46 -33.43
C PHE A 676 -16.64 -2.90 -33.93
N PHE A 677 -15.66 -3.29 -34.74
CA PHE A 677 -15.47 -4.66 -35.22
C PHE A 677 -14.31 -5.29 -34.48
N GLN A 678 -14.49 -6.53 -34.03
CA GLN A 678 -13.44 -7.30 -33.39
C GLN A 678 -12.60 -8.04 -34.40
N GLY A 679 -11.29 -7.83 -34.43
CA GLY A 679 -10.35 -8.60 -35.25
C GLY A 679 -10.03 -9.96 -34.65
N ASP A 680 -9.35 -10.81 -35.40
CA ASP A 680 -8.90 -12.14 -34.98
C ASP A 680 -7.92 -12.07 -33.77
N ASP A 681 -7.27 -10.93 -33.57
CA ASP A 681 -6.40 -10.61 -32.43
C ASP A 681 -7.16 -10.20 -31.16
N GLY A 682 -8.50 -10.21 -31.20
CA GLY A 682 -9.35 -9.82 -30.09
C GLY A 682 -9.48 -8.30 -29.88
N VAL A 683 -8.81 -7.48 -30.68
CA VAL A 683 -8.87 -6.01 -30.59
C VAL A 683 -10.09 -5.48 -31.32
N TRP A 684 -10.84 -4.62 -30.67
CA TRP A 684 -11.97 -3.89 -31.24
C TRP A 684 -11.47 -2.66 -32.00
N ARG A 685 -11.97 -2.46 -33.23
CA ARG A 685 -11.54 -1.38 -34.12
C ARG A 685 -12.74 -0.65 -34.70
N ARG A 686 -12.61 0.68 -34.81
CA ARG A 686 -13.59 1.53 -35.50
C ARG A 686 -12.88 2.64 -36.24
N GLU A 687 -13.18 2.76 -37.54
CA GLU A 687 -12.76 3.91 -38.35
C GLU A 687 -13.53 5.18 -37.91
N LEU A 688 -12.82 6.28 -37.83
CA LEU A 688 -13.37 7.59 -37.49
C LEU A 688 -13.58 8.40 -38.75
N ASN A 689 -14.79 8.95 -38.91
CA ASN A 689 -15.02 9.93 -39.96
C ASN A 689 -14.30 11.21 -39.60
N ARG A 690 -13.29 11.62 -40.38
CA ARG A 690 -12.66 12.93 -40.18
C ARG A 690 -13.72 14.00 -40.24
N ALA A 691 -13.87 14.79 -39.20
CA ALA A 691 -14.67 16.01 -39.28
C ALA A 691 -14.08 16.91 -40.37
N ARG A 692 -14.88 17.19 -41.38
CA ARG A 692 -14.52 18.09 -42.49
C ARG A 692 -14.43 19.53 -42.02
#